data_bac8f59972fab36ff39e5cb5a1e91614
#
_entry.id   bac8f59972fab36ff39e5cb5a1e91614
#
_cell.length_a   1.000
_cell.length_b   1.000
_cell.length_c   1.000
_cell.angle_alpha   90.00
_cell.angle_beta   90.00
_cell.angle_gamma   90.00
#
_symmetry.space_group_name_H-M   'P 1'
#
loop_
_entity.id
_entity.type
_entity.pdbx_description
1 polymer ?
#
loop_
_entity_poly.entity_id
_entity_poly.type
_entity_poly.pdbx_seq_one_letter_code
_entity_poly.pdbx_strand_id
1 'polypeptide(L)'
;MPLDNASWITLSLSLSNASRIKCECESINAMNIIRFLKGLQVEKKYFTKKVLLGLSFGLLLAIIVLNVERKLWLPLELEIINSRNELNKDLTNQISTTKKIVLILFDDKTQFFLRQNGVPIKDFERKGRDLIKQAIEKLEDNGVKAIGINLNLNNPSGNFSDEVLAKIISKYKNIVIANSIHSFPSYPLNDILKSASILGYGELYADYDKVVHKLSLVDINYKSTPPFSYALYKVSGHGDFGKELKNKNEFYLRYPKEKFSKYSFIDLLEGELKPSDLKDKIVILGIGLKSKLLRDQLLSPVRKDALISDSEVQAVALSNLLGKSYLFELRLNDFHFSFIFLSMFLGVLFSITPAVRRLISASFLFILIILSAQLSYAHFNLQLCIIPVIFLLLGNLIIGSLIFLQLNLQEQNVKLENSQDELQGKNTQLSNALSELNDRVDELKEVRKQLSGRSEEERKRIARDLHDDTLARITDLRRYIESAINSQEISVILKSQLQNSIETLGEVTQEIRRIINALRPSMLDNVLGLIPAIEYLLDDLSRRSDNHIQSKLITKLSKLKLSESSEIHLYRIIQEALNNVYKHSRASKVEILIEKQPGQVLILVIDNGKGFHANKPAQGFGLVDMKERAELIGASVQYLNKLRDTGVTLEITIPEDKIESIADGKELEVMSGRVG
;
A
#
# COMPACT_ATOMS: atom_id res chain seq x y z
N MET A 1 25.39 39.22 20.65
CA MET A 1 24.63 39.07 19.40
C MET A 1 23.19 38.75 19.78
N PRO A 2 22.22 39.58 19.49
CA PRO A 2 20.84 39.41 19.97
C PRO A 2 20.15 38.28 19.21
N LEU A 3 19.59 37.34 19.95
CA LEU A 3 18.64 36.35 19.48
C LEU A 3 17.32 37.05 19.20
N ASP A 4 16.78 36.83 18.00
CA ASP A 4 15.57 37.46 17.52
C ASP A 4 14.36 37.26 18.47
N ASN A 5 13.71 38.38 18.79
CA ASN A 5 12.51 38.45 19.66
C ASN A 5 11.32 37.60 19.19
N ALA A 6 11.32 37.11 17.97
CA ALA A 6 10.26 36.28 17.42
C ALA A 6 10.24 34.84 18.01
N SER A 7 11.39 34.30 18.40
CA SER A 7 11.47 32.95 18.99
C SER A 7 10.96 32.89 20.43
N TRP A 8 11.03 33.98 21.17
CA TRP A 8 10.55 34.08 22.55
C TRP A 8 9.03 34.27 22.64
N ILE A 9 8.44 34.98 21.66
CA ILE A 9 6.98 35.15 21.60
C ILE A 9 6.26 33.84 21.30
N THR A 10 6.81 32.99 20.43
CA THR A 10 6.26 31.65 20.15
C THR A 10 6.42 30.69 21.34
N LEU A 11 7.53 30.77 22.06
CA LEU A 11 7.73 29.94 23.28
C LEU A 11 6.86 30.44 24.46
N SER A 12 6.69 31.77 24.62
CA SER A 12 5.85 32.31 25.67
C SER A 12 4.35 32.07 25.45
N LEU A 13 3.89 32.07 24.21
CA LEU A 13 2.52 31.69 23.86
C LEU A 13 2.26 30.17 24.05
N SER A 14 3.26 29.32 23.83
CA SER A 14 3.14 27.89 24.11
C SER A 14 3.15 27.59 25.61
N LEU A 15 3.93 28.33 26.39
CA LEU A 15 3.99 28.19 27.84
C LEU A 15 2.76 28.80 28.56
N SER A 16 2.19 29.90 28.02
CA SER A 16 0.94 30.46 28.55
C SER A 16 -0.28 29.57 28.26
N ASN A 17 -0.30 28.91 27.10
CA ASN A 17 -1.32 27.91 26.81
C ASN A 17 -1.11 26.61 27.60
N ALA A 18 0.12 26.19 27.84
CA ALA A 18 0.42 25.05 28.71
C ALA A 18 0.06 25.32 30.18
N SER A 19 0.22 26.57 30.67
CA SER A 19 -0.20 26.96 32.02
C SER A 19 -1.73 27.09 32.13
N ARG A 20 -2.42 27.56 31.07
CA ARG A 20 -3.90 27.57 31.02
C ARG A 20 -4.49 26.17 30.95
N ILE A 21 -3.91 25.27 30.16
CA ILE A 21 -4.27 23.84 30.11
C ILE A 21 -3.97 23.19 31.47
N LYS A 22 -2.91 23.58 32.17
CA LYS A 22 -2.57 23.09 33.50
C LYS A 22 -3.58 23.57 34.55
N CYS A 23 -4.04 24.83 34.50
CA CYS A 23 -5.08 25.36 35.38
C CYS A 23 -6.47 24.73 35.09
N GLU A 24 -6.81 24.45 33.85
CA GLU A 24 -8.07 23.73 33.51
C GLU A 24 -7.98 22.24 33.87
N CYS A 25 -6.79 21.61 33.81
CA CYS A 25 -6.57 20.25 34.28
C CYS A 25 -6.55 20.13 35.81
N GLU A 26 -6.12 21.15 36.54
CA GLU A 26 -6.18 21.17 38.01
C GLU A 26 -7.59 21.37 38.54
N SER A 27 -8.49 21.99 37.78
CA SER A 27 -9.93 22.08 38.12
C SER A 27 -10.74 20.81 37.76
N ILE A 28 -10.20 19.91 36.97
CA ILE A 28 -10.72 18.55 36.79
C ILE A 28 -10.34 17.77 38.03
N ASN A 29 -11.16 17.91 39.06
CA ASN A 29 -11.08 17.29 40.38
C ASN A 29 -10.45 15.88 40.28
N ALA A 30 -9.33 15.64 40.94
CA ALA A 30 -8.67 14.33 41.03
C ALA A 30 -9.68 13.20 41.38
N MET A 31 -10.78 13.55 42.02
CA MET A 31 -11.93 12.70 42.31
C MET A 31 -12.69 12.25 41.04
N ASN A 32 -12.70 13.05 39.96
CA ASN A 32 -13.29 12.65 38.66
C ASN A 32 -12.35 11.73 37.88
N ILE A 33 -11.04 11.90 37.97
CA ILE A 33 -10.05 10.97 37.43
C ILE A 33 -10.10 9.65 38.21
N ILE A 34 -10.20 9.70 39.53
CA ILE A 34 -10.35 8.49 40.38
C ILE A 34 -11.72 7.84 40.16
N ARG A 35 -12.80 8.59 39.96
CA ARG A 35 -14.13 8.05 39.55
C ARG A 35 -14.10 7.48 38.14
N PHE A 36 -13.41 8.14 37.22
CA PHE A 36 -13.20 7.61 35.87
C PHE A 36 -12.36 6.32 35.89
N LEU A 37 -11.30 6.26 36.72
CA LEU A 37 -10.50 5.04 36.92
C LEU A 37 -11.26 3.95 37.70
N LYS A 38 -12.07 4.33 38.71
CA LYS A 38 -12.98 3.40 39.43
C LYS A 38 -14.18 2.93 38.58
N GLY A 39 -14.68 3.78 37.69
CA GLY A 39 -15.75 3.44 36.75
C GLY A 39 -15.32 2.46 35.66
N LEU A 40 -14.01 2.24 35.47
CA LEU A 40 -13.49 1.26 34.51
C LEU A 40 -13.49 -0.18 35.05
N GLN A 41 -13.88 -0.44 36.35
CA GLN A 41 -13.91 -1.77 36.99
C GLN A 41 -12.68 -2.66 36.65
N VAL A 42 -11.50 -2.05 36.52
CA VAL A 42 -10.28 -2.78 36.19
C VAL A 42 -9.52 -3.03 37.47
N GLU A 43 -9.37 -4.27 37.89
CA GLU A 43 -8.50 -4.61 39.00
C GLU A 43 -7.10 -4.03 38.77
N LYS A 44 -6.56 -3.35 39.79
CA LYS A 44 -5.26 -2.64 39.76
C LYS A 44 -4.13 -3.50 39.14
N LYS A 45 -4.18 -4.81 39.35
CA LYS A 45 -3.23 -5.81 38.83
C LYS A 45 -3.26 -5.91 37.30
N TYR A 46 -4.45 -5.96 36.68
CA TYR A 46 -4.58 -6.10 35.21
C TYR A 46 -4.30 -4.77 34.51
N PHE A 47 -4.67 -3.64 35.14
CA PHE A 47 -4.29 -2.33 34.64
C PHE A 47 -2.78 -2.18 34.54
N THR A 48 -2.03 -2.52 35.60
CA THR A 48 -0.56 -2.49 35.60
C THR A 48 0.06 -3.39 34.52
N LYS A 49 -0.49 -4.61 34.34
CA LYS A 49 -0.05 -5.52 33.27
C LYS A 49 -0.29 -4.93 31.87
N LYS A 50 -1.46 -4.34 31.63
CA LYS A 50 -1.80 -3.69 30.35
C LYS A 50 -0.83 -2.56 30.03
N VAL A 51 -0.53 -1.73 31.03
CA VAL A 51 0.41 -0.62 30.90
C VAL A 51 1.82 -1.12 30.58
N LEU A 52 2.34 -2.09 31.34
CA LEU A 52 3.68 -2.64 31.13
C LEU A 52 3.83 -3.31 29.78
N LEU A 53 2.87 -4.11 29.37
CA LEU A 53 2.87 -4.75 28.04
C LEU A 53 2.77 -3.72 26.93
N GLY A 54 1.90 -2.72 27.09
CA GLY A 54 1.77 -1.63 26.12
C GLY A 54 3.08 -0.84 25.95
N LEU A 55 3.78 -0.52 27.05
CA LEU A 55 5.09 0.11 27.01
C LEU A 55 6.14 -0.76 26.30
N SER A 56 6.22 -2.03 26.68
CA SER A 56 7.24 -2.96 26.15
C SER A 56 7.04 -3.21 24.65
N PHE A 57 5.83 -3.48 24.23
CA PHE A 57 5.52 -3.70 22.80
C PHE A 57 5.59 -2.42 21.98
N GLY A 58 5.19 -1.28 22.55
CA GLY A 58 5.36 0.01 21.91
C GLY A 58 6.83 0.35 21.66
N LEU A 59 7.69 0.07 22.64
CA LEU A 59 9.14 0.22 22.51
C LEU A 59 9.70 -0.73 21.41
N LEU A 60 9.35 -2.00 21.48
CA LEU A 60 9.80 -3.00 20.50
C LEU A 60 9.37 -2.62 19.07
N LEU A 61 8.13 -2.22 18.89
CA LEU A 61 7.61 -1.80 17.59
C LEU A 61 8.33 -0.55 17.07
N ALA A 62 8.62 0.43 17.94
CA ALA A 62 9.39 1.60 17.57
C ALA A 62 10.79 1.22 17.08
N ILE A 63 11.47 0.33 17.81
CA ILE A 63 12.80 -0.18 17.41
C ILE A 63 12.72 -0.89 16.05
N ILE A 64 11.73 -1.74 15.84
CA ILE A 64 11.52 -2.43 14.56
C ILE A 64 11.35 -1.41 13.44
N VAL A 65 10.40 -0.47 13.58
CA VAL A 65 10.10 0.52 12.53
C VAL A 65 11.28 1.43 12.24
N LEU A 66 12.05 1.84 13.27
CA LEU A 66 13.25 2.67 13.09
C LEU A 66 14.39 1.92 12.38
N ASN A 67 14.47 0.59 12.53
CA ASN A 67 15.48 -0.24 11.88
C ASN A 67 15.03 -0.80 10.50
N VAL A 68 13.79 -0.61 10.12
CA VAL A 68 13.33 -0.99 8.78
C VAL A 68 13.99 -0.08 7.75
N GLU A 69 14.61 -0.67 6.75
CA GLU A 69 15.24 0.08 5.68
C GLU A 69 14.24 1.01 4.98
N ARG A 70 14.67 2.26 4.77
CA ARG A 70 13.86 3.29 4.09
C ARG A 70 13.30 2.82 2.75
N LYS A 71 14.03 1.95 2.05
CA LYS A 71 13.62 1.39 0.75
C LYS A 71 12.24 0.71 0.79
N LEU A 72 11.86 0.15 1.93
CA LEU A 72 10.55 -0.51 2.09
C LEU A 72 9.38 0.49 2.19
N TRP A 73 9.64 1.68 2.74
CA TRP A 73 8.62 2.73 2.87
C TRP A 73 8.55 3.65 1.65
N LEU A 74 9.68 3.79 0.95
CA LEU A 74 9.85 4.76 -0.13
C LEU A 74 8.76 4.70 -1.20
N PRO A 75 8.29 3.52 -1.68
CA PRO A 75 7.21 3.44 -2.66
C PRO A 75 5.95 4.18 -2.23
N LEU A 76 5.51 3.91 -1.02
CA LEU A 76 4.29 4.52 -0.47
C LEU A 76 4.47 6.02 -0.17
N GLU A 77 5.67 6.41 0.29
CA GLU A 77 5.99 7.81 0.51
C GLU A 77 5.97 8.63 -0.78
N LEU A 78 6.52 8.09 -1.87
CA LEU A 78 6.54 8.76 -3.16
C LEU A 78 5.12 8.93 -3.73
N GLU A 79 4.26 7.93 -3.58
CA GLU A 79 2.84 8.05 -3.97
C GLU A 79 2.14 9.17 -3.19
N ILE A 80 2.43 9.31 -1.91
CA ILE A 80 1.90 10.40 -1.09
C ILE A 80 2.45 11.76 -1.55
N ILE A 81 3.73 11.86 -1.87
CA ILE A 81 4.34 13.08 -2.39
C ILE A 81 3.70 13.47 -3.72
N ASN A 82 3.50 12.50 -4.62
CA ASN A 82 2.84 12.71 -5.91
C ASN A 82 1.40 13.21 -5.71
N SER A 83 0.63 12.57 -4.83
CA SER A 83 -0.73 12.99 -4.49
C SER A 83 -0.77 14.41 -3.90
N ARG A 84 0.19 14.78 -3.06
CA ARG A 84 0.30 16.13 -2.50
C ARG A 84 0.65 17.16 -3.57
N ASN A 85 1.54 16.84 -4.51
CA ASN A 85 1.84 17.71 -5.65
C ASN A 85 0.59 17.94 -6.52
N GLU A 86 -0.26 16.93 -6.66
CA GLU A 86 -1.52 17.04 -7.41
C GLU A 86 -2.57 17.90 -6.67
N LEU A 87 -2.70 17.72 -5.35
CA LEU A 87 -3.71 18.40 -4.53
C LEU A 87 -3.40 19.88 -4.27
N ASN A 88 -2.13 20.25 -4.08
CA ASN A 88 -1.73 21.64 -3.78
C ASN A 88 -1.66 22.52 -5.03
N LYS A 89 -2.82 22.79 -5.60
CA LYS A 89 -3.00 23.48 -6.90
C LYS A 89 -2.73 24.97 -6.89
N ASP A 90 -2.73 25.66 -5.73
CA ASP A 90 -2.96 27.10 -5.66
C ASP A 90 -1.88 27.91 -4.90
N LEU A 91 -0.59 27.50 -4.99
CA LEU A 91 0.48 28.35 -4.49
C LEU A 91 0.75 29.49 -5.48
N THR A 92 0.09 30.63 -5.26
CA THR A 92 0.17 31.85 -6.08
C THR A 92 1.59 32.30 -6.41
N ASN A 93 2.57 32.01 -5.54
CA ASN A 93 3.99 32.32 -5.78
C ASN A 93 4.62 31.48 -6.89
N GLN A 94 4.15 30.26 -7.16
CA GLN A 94 4.68 29.44 -8.25
C GLN A 94 4.23 29.92 -9.63
N ILE A 95 3.03 30.45 -9.75
CA ILE A 95 2.49 30.99 -11.01
C ILE A 95 3.36 32.13 -11.54
N SER A 96 3.83 33.00 -10.64
CA SER A 96 4.69 34.13 -11.03
C SER A 96 6.09 33.69 -11.47
N THR A 97 6.59 32.56 -10.95
CA THR A 97 7.96 32.07 -11.26
C THR A 97 8.01 31.25 -12.53
N THR A 98 6.97 30.46 -12.86
CA THR A 98 6.91 29.72 -14.12
C THR A 98 6.92 30.66 -15.33
N LYS A 99 6.28 31.82 -15.23
CA LYS A 99 6.27 32.86 -16.28
C LYS A 99 7.63 33.51 -16.51
N LYS A 100 8.58 33.38 -15.56
CA LYS A 100 9.94 33.94 -15.70
C LYS A 100 10.90 32.99 -16.40
N ILE A 101 10.48 31.75 -16.65
CA ILE A 101 11.30 30.68 -17.22
C ILE A 101 10.72 30.31 -18.58
N VAL A 102 11.57 30.23 -19.58
CA VAL A 102 11.23 29.82 -20.95
C VAL A 102 12.07 28.61 -21.32
N LEU A 103 11.44 27.61 -21.89
CA LEU A 103 12.10 26.43 -22.44
C LEU A 103 12.15 26.53 -23.95
N ILE A 104 13.34 26.44 -24.50
CA ILE A 104 13.56 26.33 -25.92
C ILE A 104 14.11 24.95 -26.20
N LEU A 105 13.31 24.14 -26.87
CA LEU A 105 13.49 22.71 -26.90
C LEU A 105 13.84 22.21 -28.30
N PHE A 106 14.75 21.28 -28.31
CA PHE A 106 15.01 20.40 -29.45
C PHE A 106 13.85 19.42 -29.59
N ASP A 107 12.87 19.76 -30.41
CA ASP A 107 11.66 19.00 -30.68
C ASP A 107 11.65 18.40 -32.10
N ASP A 108 10.51 17.85 -32.50
CA ASP A 108 10.34 17.23 -33.82
C ASP A 108 10.50 18.25 -34.97
N LYS A 109 10.09 19.51 -34.77
CA LYS A 109 10.22 20.59 -35.75
C LYS A 109 11.73 20.85 -36.00
N THR A 110 12.47 20.96 -34.93
CA THR A 110 13.94 21.13 -34.99
C THR A 110 14.62 19.91 -35.62
N GLN A 111 14.21 18.69 -35.27
CA GLN A 111 14.77 17.46 -35.86
C GLN A 111 14.53 17.38 -37.35
N PHE A 112 13.34 17.75 -37.81
CA PHE A 112 13.00 17.78 -39.22
C PHE A 112 13.89 18.77 -40.00
N PHE A 113 14.07 19.98 -39.48
CA PHE A 113 14.94 21.00 -40.03
C PHE A 113 16.41 20.53 -40.15
N LEU A 114 16.92 19.92 -39.08
CA LEU A 114 18.29 19.39 -39.09
C LEU A 114 18.48 18.31 -40.13
N ARG A 115 17.51 17.42 -40.31
CA ARG A 115 17.55 16.36 -41.33
C ARG A 115 17.59 16.96 -42.75
N GLN A 116 16.77 17.95 -43.02
CA GLN A 116 16.77 18.64 -44.30
C GLN A 116 18.10 19.30 -44.61
N ASN A 117 18.82 19.80 -43.58
CA ASN A 117 20.10 20.45 -43.70
C ASN A 117 21.30 19.48 -43.56
N GLY A 118 21.06 18.15 -43.64
CA GLY A 118 22.11 17.12 -43.64
C GLY A 118 22.83 16.94 -42.30
N VAL A 119 22.25 17.43 -41.18
CA VAL A 119 22.80 17.21 -39.84
C VAL A 119 22.08 16.02 -39.18
N PRO A 120 22.77 14.87 -39.03
CA PRO A 120 22.18 13.75 -38.30
C PRO A 120 21.86 14.14 -36.86
N ILE A 121 20.70 13.76 -36.37
CA ILE A 121 20.22 14.09 -35.01
C ILE A 121 21.23 13.63 -33.94
N LYS A 122 21.78 12.42 -34.11
CA LYS A 122 22.76 11.85 -33.17
C LYS A 122 24.09 12.62 -33.13
N ASP A 123 24.38 13.42 -34.15
CA ASP A 123 25.61 14.23 -34.26
C ASP A 123 25.34 15.70 -33.89
N PHE A 124 24.10 16.08 -33.57
CA PHE A 124 23.78 17.47 -33.30
C PHE A 124 24.61 18.07 -32.14
N GLU A 125 24.69 17.34 -31.02
CA GLU A 125 25.47 17.81 -29.87
C GLU A 125 26.95 18.06 -30.24
N ARG A 126 27.46 17.37 -31.22
CA ARG A 126 28.81 17.53 -31.73
C ARG A 126 28.93 18.59 -32.84
N LYS A 127 28.03 18.55 -33.83
CA LYS A 127 28.12 19.40 -35.03
C LYS A 127 27.28 20.69 -34.91
N GLY A 128 26.36 20.77 -33.96
CA GLY A 128 25.44 21.87 -33.80
C GLY A 128 25.98 23.10 -33.05
N ARG A 129 27.30 23.17 -32.80
CA ARG A 129 27.94 24.30 -32.08
C ARG A 129 27.65 25.65 -32.71
N ASP A 130 27.62 25.73 -34.03
CA ASP A 130 27.31 26.99 -34.73
C ASP A 130 25.85 27.39 -34.56
N LEU A 131 24.91 26.43 -34.50
CA LEU A 131 23.52 26.71 -34.25
C LEU A 131 23.30 27.15 -32.80
N ILE A 132 23.98 26.52 -31.84
CA ILE A 132 23.98 26.93 -30.45
C ILE A 132 24.53 28.34 -30.28
N LYS A 133 25.64 28.67 -30.98
CA LYS A 133 26.19 30.03 -31.01
C LYS A 133 25.15 31.02 -31.48
N GLN A 134 24.51 30.79 -32.63
CA GLN A 134 23.47 31.68 -33.18
C GLN A 134 22.30 31.82 -32.22
N ALA A 135 21.90 30.74 -31.55
CA ALA A 135 20.85 30.79 -30.55
C ALA A 135 21.22 31.70 -29.36
N ILE A 136 22.45 31.58 -28.85
CA ILE A 136 22.98 32.44 -27.77
C ILE A 136 22.96 33.92 -28.21
N GLU A 137 23.49 34.23 -29.39
CA GLU A 137 23.52 35.62 -29.92
C GLU A 137 22.08 36.20 -29.99
N LYS A 138 21.15 35.44 -30.57
CA LYS A 138 19.74 35.89 -30.67
C LYS A 138 19.07 36.07 -29.32
N LEU A 139 19.37 35.20 -28.35
CA LEU A 139 18.84 35.31 -26.99
C LEU A 139 19.37 36.58 -26.29
N GLU A 140 20.66 36.82 -26.39
CA GLU A 140 21.28 38.04 -25.83
C GLU A 140 20.74 39.31 -26.47
N ASP A 141 20.57 39.33 -27.81
CA ASP A 141 19.97 40.47 -28.54
C ASP A 141 18.51 40.76 -28.08
N ASN A 142 17.80 39.73 -27.64
CA ASN A 142 16.46 39.84 -27.06
C ASN A 142 16.43 40.20 -25.56
N GLY A 143 17.59 40.39 -24.93
CA GLY A 143 17.70 40.86 -23.55
C GLY A 143 17.26 39.83 -22.53
N VAL A 144 17.64 38.57 -22.70
CA VAL A 144 17.38 37.49 -21.71
C VAL A 144 18.18 37.73 -20.44
N LYS A 145 17.63 37.33 -19.31
CA LYS A 145 18.28 37.53 -18.02
C LYS A 145 19.40 36.54 -17.76
N ALA A 146 19.21 35.26 -18.16
CA ALA A 146 20.21 34.20 -18.10
C ALA A 146 19.87 33.09 -19.08
N ILE A 147 20.90 32.39 -19.54
CA ILE A 147 20.81 31.27 -20.49
C ILE A 147 21.38 30.02 -19.83
N GLY A 148 20.58 28.98 -19.77
CA GLY A 148 21.01 27.62 -19.37
C GLY A 148 21.10 26.71 -20.58
N ILE A 149 22.21 26.06 -20.78
CA ILE A 149 22.41 25.11 -21.85
C ILE A 149 22.43 23.70 -21.25
N ASN A 150 21.28 23.02 -21.33
CA ASN A 150 21.08 21.65 -20.86
C ASN A 150 21.17 20.67 -22.04
N LEU A 151 22.28 20.72 -22.72
CA LEU A 151 22.64 19.84 -23.83
C LEU A 151 23.96 19.16 -23.52
N ASN A 152 24.12 17.92 -23.99
CA ASN A 152 25.39 17.19 -23.80
C ASN A 152 26.45 17.72 -24.77
N LEU A 153 27.32 18.59 -24.30
CA LEU A 153 28.42 19.17 -25.05
C LEU A 153 29.76 18.48 -24.77
N ASN A 154 29.74 17.31 -24.15
CA ASN A 154 30.98 16.60 -23.75
C ASN A 154 31.81 16.12 -24.95
N ASN A 155 31.16 15.70 -26.03
CA ASN A 155 31.87 15.24 -27.23
C ASN A 155 32.49 16.41 -28.01
N PRO A 156 33.81 16.42 -28.26
CA PRO A 156 34.41 17.47 -29.03
C PRO A 156 33.85 17.51 -30.45
N SER A 157 33.56 18.71 -30.94
CA SER A 157 33.07 18.91 -32.31
C SER A 157 34.18 19.11 -33.35
N GLY A 158 35.39 19.36 -32.89
CA GLY A 158 36.54 19.83 -33.60
C GLY A 158 36.94 21.19 -33.00
N ASN A 159 38.24 21.43 -32.91
CA ASN A 159 38.79 22.53 -32.11
C ASN A 159 38.22 23.90 -32.48
N PHE A 160 38.02 24.18 -33.77
CA PHE A 160 37.55 25.49 -34.22
C PHE A 160 36.14 25.84 -33.77
N SER A 161 35.19 24.93 -33.92
CA SER A 161 33.80 25.21 -33.53
C SER A 161 33.65 25.31 -32.02
N ASP A 162 34.39 24.51 -31.24
CA ASP A 162 34.40 24.58 -29.79
C ASP A 162 35.05 25.89 -29.28
N GLU A 163 36.15 26.34 -29.91
CA GLU A 163 36.79 27.62 -29.58
C GLU A 163 35.87 28.83 -29.88
N VAL A 164 35.19 28.81 -31.02
CA VAL A 164 34.25 29.88 -31.40
C VAL A 164 33.09 29.94 -30.40
N LEU A 165 32.52 28.78 -30.03
CA LEU A 165 31.44 28.72 -29.03
C LEU A 165 31.97 29.17 -27.66
N ALA A 166 33.13 28.73 -27.23
CA ALA A 166 33.75 29.13 -25.97
C ALA A 166 34.00 30.66 -25.92
N LYS A 167 34.44 31.27 -27.02
CA LYS A 167 34.59 32.73 -27.11
C LYS A 167 33.27 33.49 -26.94
N ILE A 168 32.19 32.98 -27.48
CA ILE A 168 30.86 33.59 -27.31
C ILE A 168 30.39 33.42 -25.87
N ILE A 169 30.51 32.23 -25.28
CA ILE A 169 30.14 31.96 -23.91
C ILE A 169 30.91 32.84 -22.93
N SER A 170 32.23 32.98 -23.12
CA SER A 170 33.06 33.81 -22.25
C SER A 170 32.76 35.32 -22.35
N LYS A 171 32.19 35.76 -23.49
CA LYS A 171 31.74 37.15 -23.68
C LYS A 171 30.56 37.51 -22.75
N TYR A 172 29.67 36.55 -22.49
CA TYR A 172 28.47 36.74 -21.70
C TYR A 172 28.58 36.00 -20.36
N LYS A 173 28.44 36.71 -19.24
CA LYS A 173 28.60 36.15 -17.88
C LYS A 173 27.31 35.50 -17.32
N ASN A 174 26.23 35.49 -18.10
CA ASN A 174 24.91 35.00 -17.72
C ASN A 174 24.59 33.62 -18.32
N ILE A 175 25.58 32.89 -18.79
CA ILE A 175 25.44 31.58 -19.43
C ILE A 175 25.93 30.48 -18.50
N VAL A 176 25.11 29.44 -18.31
CA VAL A 176 25.43 28.22 -17.54
C VAL A 176 25.34 27.00 -18.45
N ILE A 177 26.35 26.15 -18.42
CA ILE A 177 26.36 24.88 -19.16
C ILE A 177 26.13 23.72 -18.17
N ALA A 178 25.24 22.82 -18.53
CA ALA A 178 25.07 21.55 -17.80
C ALA A 178 26.27 20.62 -18.09
N ASN A 179 26.94 20.22 -17.01
CA ASN A 179 28.00 19.21 -17.05
C ASN A 179 27.43 17.87 -16.56
N SER A 180 27.48 16.85 -17.42
CA SER A 180 27.00 15.50 -17.11
C SER A 180 28.12 14.50 -17.36
N ILE A 181 28.54 13.77 -16.32
CA ILE A 181 29.66 12.81 -16.39
C ILE A 181 29.15 11.41 -16.83
N HIS A 182 27.87 11.09 -16.57
CA HIS A 182 27.33 9.76 -16.86
C HIS A 182 26.79 9.55 -18.28
N SER A 183 27.10 10.46 -19.22
CA SER A 183 26.86 10.15 -20.62
C SER A 183 27.81 9.01 -21.04
N PHE A 184 27.25 7.86 -21.42
CA PHE A 184 28.06 6.76 -21.95
C PHE A 184 28.36 6.95 -23.46
N PRO A 185 29.63 6.95 -23.89
CA PRO A 185 30.84 6.93 -23.07
C PRO A 185 31.00 8.23 -22.27
N SER A 186 31.50 8.12 -21.03
CA SER A 186 31.71 9.26 -20.14
C SER A 186 32.89 10.09 -20.60
N TYR A 187 32.63 11.04 -21.46
CA TYR A 187 33.62 12.07 -21.78
C TYR A 187 33.45 13.26 -20.81
N PRO A 188 34.55 13.75 -20.21
CA PRO A 188 34.47 15.02 -19.49
C PRO A 188 34.11 16.14 -20.46
N LEU A 189 33.46 17.20 -19.95
CA LEU A 189 33.19 18.38 -20.75
C LEU A 189 34.48 18.86 -21.38
N ASN A 190 34.44 19.19 -22.68
CA ASN A 190 35.57 19.70 -23.43
C ASN A 190 36.23 20.85 -22.63
N ASP A 191 37.54 20.73 -22.41
CA ASP A 191 38.31 21.67 -21.58
C ASP A 191 38.21 23.12 -22.10
N ILE A 192 38.06 23.31 -23.41
CA ILE A 192 37.82 24.64 -24.02
C ILE A 192 36.51 25.24 -23.52
N LEU A 193 35.43 24.49 -23.57
CA LEU A 193 34.14 24.95 -23.09
C LEU A 193 34.09 25.08 -21.55
N LYS A 194 34.79 24.19 -20.87
CA LYS A 194 34.90 24.19 -19.41
C LYS A 194 35.60 25.45 -18.90
N SER A 195 36.68 25.89 -19.57
CA SER A 195 37.40 27.09 -19.17
C SER A 195 36.63 28.38 -19.45
N ALA A 196 35.74 28.36 -20.44
CA ALA A 196 34.97 29.53 -20.88
C ALA A 196 33.61 29.71 -20.17
N SER A 197 33.15 28.71 -19.43
CA SER A 197 31.74 28.65 -18.96
C SER A 197 31.60 28.59 -17.46
N ILE A 198 30.40 29.03 -16.96
CA ILE A 198 29.93 28.70 -15.63
C ILE A 198 29.25 27.32 -15.70
N LEU A 199 29.72 26.41 -14.87
CA LEU A 199 29.25 25.04 -14.88
C LEU A 199 28.22 24.76 -13.80
N GLY A 200 27.25 23.96 -14.16
CA GLY A 200 26.35 23.31 -13.20
C GLY A 200 26.21 21.84 -13.55
N TYR A 201 26.18 20.92 -12.58
CA TYR A 201 25.89 19.54 -12.92
C TYR A 201 24.41 19.37 -13.28
N GLY A 202 24.18 18.69 -14.41
CA GLY A 202 22.86 18.56 -15.02
C GLY A 202 22.17 17.24 -14.69
N GLU A 203 22.83 16.32 -13.97
CA GLU A 203 22.27 15.02 -13.68
C GLU A 203 21.11 15.08 -12.72
N LEU A 204 20.08 14.33 -13.06
CA LEU A 204 18.87 14.19 -12.29
C LEU A 204 18.69 12.70 -11.94
N TYR A 205 18.45 12.44 -10.67
CA TYR A 205 18.23 11.09 -10.17
C TYR A 205 16.74 10.87 -9.97
N ALA A 206 16.16 10.07 -10.88
CA ALA A 206 14.78 9.66 -10.74
C ALA A 206 14.65 8.51 -9.73
N ASP A 207 13.62 8.55 -8.96
CA ASP A 207 13.22 7.44 -8.11
C ASP A 207 12.65 6.29 -8.98
N TYR A 208 12.32 5.14 -8.39
CA TYR A 208 11.84 3.97 -9.14
C TYR A 208 10.48 4.22 -9.85
N ASP A 209 9.72 5.24 -9.45
CA ASP A 209 8.50 5.69 -10.13
C ASP A 209 8.78 6.60 -11.34
N LYS A 210 10.08 6.75 -11.72
CA LYS A 210 10.57 7.60 -12.79
C LYS A 210 10.30 9.10 -12.60
N VAL A 211 9.98 9.51 -11.39
CA VAL A 211 9.84 10.92 -11.02
C VAL A 211 11.11 11.39 -10.31
N VAL A 212 11.54 12.60 -10.62
CA VAL A 212 12.63 13.25 -9.87
C VAL A 212 11.98 14.01 -8.71
N HIS A 213 12.03 13.43 -7.52
CA HIS A 213 11.45 14.05 -6.33
C HIS A 213 12.39 15.03 -5.64
N LYS A 214 13.69 14.86 -5.81
CA LYS A 214 14.72 15.61 -5.10
C LYS A 214 15.75 16.21 -6.03
N LEU A 215 16.27 17.36 -5.61
CA LEU A 215 17.49 17.90 -6.16
C LEU A 215 18.58 17.85 -5.09
N SER A 216 19.71 17.20 -5.41
CA SER A 216 20.91 17.25 -4.58
C SER A 216 21.61 18.59 -4.78
N LEU A 217 22.05 19.22 -3.70
CA LEU A 217 22.85 20.46 -3.75
C LEU A 217 24.35 20.18 -3.76
N VAL A 218 24.72 18.99 -3.34
CA VAL A 218 26.11 18.50 -3.29
C VAL A 218 26.13 17.10 -3.88
N ASP A 219 26.83 16.92 -4.95
CA ASP A 219 27.04 15.61 -5.56
C ASP A 219 28.48 15.16 -5.36
N ILE A 220 28.66 13.89 -4.97
CA ILE A 220 29.98 13.29 -4.67
C ILE A 220 30.87 13.27 -5.93
N ASN A 221 30.27 13.13 -7.09
CA ASN A 221 30.98 13.04 -8.36
C ASN A 221 31.41 14.41 -8.90
N TYR A 222 30.72 15.48 -8.48
CA TYR A 222 30.93 16.84 -8.99
C TYR A 222 31.61 17.79 -7.97
N LYS A 223 31.94 17.32 -6.80
CA LYS A 223 32.64 17.99 -5.68
C LYS A 223 32.29 19.48 -5.47
N SER A 224 32.79 20.39 -6.30
CA SER A 224 32.61 21.83 -6.16
C SER A 224 31.64 22.44 -7.18
N THR A 225 31.11 21.66 -8.11
CA THR A 225 30.18 22.15 -9.13
C THR A 225 28.77 22.16 -8.58
N PRO A 226 28.06 23.29 -8.56
CA PRO A 226 26.68 23.34 -8.07
C PRO A 226 25.70 22.70 -9.06
N PRO A 227 24.44 22.35 -8.64
CA PRO A 227 23.39 21.94 -9.56
C PRO A 227 23.17 22.97 -10.66
N PHE A 228 22.83 22.54 -11.86
CA PHE A 228 22.60 23.41 -13.02
C PHE A 228 21.53 24.48 -12.73
N SER A 229 20.40 24.10 -12.16
CA SER A 229 19.34 25.02 -11.78
C SER A 229 19.77 26.04 -10.73
N TYR A 230 20.67 25.65 -9.81
CA TYR A 230 21.23 26.58 -8.81
C TYR A 230 22.26 27.53 -9.43
N ALA A 231 23.13 27.03 -10.27
CA ALA A 231 24.07 27.89 -11.02
C ALA A 231 23.30 28.95 -11.82
N LEU A 232 22.20 28.55 -12.47
CA LEU A 232 21.35 29.43 -13.24
C LEU A 232 20.61 30.46 -12.36
N TYR A 233 20.16 30.05 -11.18
CA TYR A 233 19.60 30.94 -10.19
C TYR A 233 20.60 32.03 -9.77
N LYS A 234 21.84 31.67 -9.48
CA LYS A 234 22.91 32.64 -9.12
C LYS A 234 23.19 33.63 -10.23
N VAL A 235 23.39 33.12 -11.44
CA VAL A 235 23.74 33.92 -12.62
C VAL A 235 22.60 34.86 -13.00
N SER A 236 21.36 34.49 -12.73
CA SER A 236 20.20 35.38 -12.95
C SER A 236 20.07 36.51 -11.89
N GLY A 237 21.06 36.74 -11.05
CA GLY A 237 21.14 37.93 -10.17
C GLY A 237 20.43 37.76 -8.82
N HIS A 238 20.20 36.50 -8.36
CA HIS A 238 19.51 36.23 -7.10
C HIS A 238 20.43 35.99 -5.89
N GLY A 239 21.74 36.04 -6.07
CA GLY A 239 22.72 35.89 -4.99
C GLY A 239 22.86 34.47 -4.43
N ASP A 240 23.58 34.30 -3.35
CA ASP A 240 23.72 33.02 -2.67
C ASP A 240 22.48 32.73 -1.81
N PHE A 241 22.18 31.45 -1.63
CA PHE A 241 21.14 31.03 -0.71
C PHE A 241 21.36 31.56 0.71
N GLY A 242 20.28 31.96 1.35
CA GLY A 242 20.27 32.23 2.78
C GLY A 242 20.74 30.99 3.59
N LYS A 243 21.03 31.22 4.85
CA LYS A 243 21.56 30.20 5.80
C LYS A 243 20.75 28.88 5.79
N GLU A 244 19.51 28.90 5.35
CA GLU A 244 18.57 27.75 5.35
C GLU A 244 19.02 26.59 4.46
N LEU A 245 19.54 26.86 3.24
CA LEU A 245 19.98 25.84 2.30
C LEU A 245 21.46 25.48 2.44
N LYS A 246 22.24 26.37 3.09
CA LYS A 246 23.70 26.20 3.23
C LYS A 246 24.11 24.93 4.00
N ASN A 247 23.22 24.43 4.84
CA ASN A 247 23.43 23.25 5.69
C ASN A 247 22.63 22.02 5.22
N LYS A 248 21.98 22.08 4.05
CA LYS A 248 21.18 20.97 3.51
C LYS A 248 21.82 20.44 2.24
N ASN A 249 21.86 19.12 2.11
CA ASN A 249 22.47 18.47 0.95
C ASN A 249 21.47 18.28 -0.20
N GLU A 250 20.18 18.31 0.10
CA GLU A 250 19.11 18.04 -0.86
C GLU A 250 17.80 18.73 -0.45
N PHE A 251 16.92 18.95 -1.42
CA PHE A 251 15.54 19.38 -1.17
C PHE A 251 14.56 18.71 -2.13
N TYR A 252 13.29 18.58 -1.73
CA TYR A 252 12.24 18.05 -2.57
C TYR A 252 11.66 19.10 -3.49
N LEU A 253 11.32 18.67 -4.71
CA LEU A 253 10.73 19.49 -5.75
C LEU A 253 9.20 19.57 -5.60
N ARG A 254 8.67 20.77 -5.69
CA ARG A 254 7.24 21.01 -5.94
C ARG A 254 7.04 21.22 -7.43
N TYR A 255 6.22 20.40 -8.01
CA TYR A 255 5.91 20.50 -9.42
C TYR A 255 4.79 21.52 -9.65
N PRO A 256 4.99 22.55 -10.48
CA PRO A 256 3.95 23.55 -10.76
C PRO A 256 2.87 22.93 -11.65
N LYS A 257 1.62 23.36 -11.44
CA LYS A 257 0.49 22.98 -12.30
C LYS A 257 0.56 23.68 -13.66
N GLU A 258 0.99 24.94 -13.66
CA GLU A 258 1.14 25.72 -14.88
C GLU A 258 2.31 25.20 -15.71
N LYS A 259 2.09 25.16 -17.02
CA LYS A 259 3.13 24.77 -17.97
C LYS A 259 4.10 25.93 -18.14
N PHE A 260 5.39 25.62 -18.25
CA PHE A 260 6.38 26.55 -18.74
C PHE A 260 6.09 26.91 -20.20
N SER A 261 6.42 28.15 -20.59
CA SER A 261 6.41 28.53 -22.00
C SER A 261 7.44 27.71 -22.73
N LYS A 262 7.03 27.02 -23.79
CA LYS A 262 7.86 26.13 -24.59
C LYS A 262 7.85 26.60 -26.04
N TYR A 263 9.04 26.71 -26.62
CA TYR A 263 9.22 27.05 -28.03
C TYR A 263 10.17 26.05 -28.66
N SER A 264 10.04 25.86 -29.97
CA SER A 264 10.99 25.08 -30.75
C SER A 264 12.31 25.82 -30.88
N PHE A 265 13.42 25.09 -30.86
CA PHE A 265 14.73 25.68 -31.08
C PHE A 265 14.85 26.33 -32.47
N ILE A 266 14.17 25.77 -33.46
CA ILE A 266 14.19 26.34 -34.82
C ILE A 266 13.41 27.67 -34.87
N ASP A 267 12.31 27.83 -34.10
CA ASP A 267 11.54 29.09 -34.04
C ASP A 267 12.42 30.26 -33.57
N LEU A 268 13.34 29.97 -32.63
CA LEU A 268 14.35 30.96 -32.22
C LEU A 268 15.32 31.30 -33.37
N LEU A 269 15.80 30.28 -34.07
CA LEU A 269 16.75 30.49 -35.14
C LEU A 269 16.14 31.22 -36.36
N GLU A 270 14.88 30.99 -36.65
CA GLU A 270 14.13 31.68 -37.72
C GLU A 270 13.66 33.07 -37.30
N GLY A 271 13.72 33.40 -36.00
CA GLY A 271 13.31 34.69 -35.48
C GLY A 271 11.80 34.83 -35.34
N GLU A 272 11.08 33.72 -35.24
CA GLU A 272 9.61 33.72 -35.07
C GLU A 272 9.17 34.11 -33.65
N LEU A 273 10.10 34.11 -32.67
CA LEU A 273 9.81 34.46 -31.29
C LEU A 273 9.73 35.98 -31.10
N LYS A 274 8.70 36.44 -30.37
CA LYS A 274 8.58 37.87 -30.05
C LYS A 274 9.57 38.26 -28.96
N PRO A 275 10.22 39.42 -29.05
CA PRO A 275 11.10 39.93 -27.99
C PRO A 275 10.45 39.95 -26.60
N SER A 276 9.13 40.23 -26.53
CA SER A 276 8.35 40.21 -25.27
C SER A 276 8.33 38.88 -24.57
N ASP A 277 8.49 37.79 -25.30
CA ASP A 277 8.44 36.45 -24.74
C ASP A 277 9.78 36.03 -24.11
N LEU A 278 10.87 36.72 -24.48
CA LEU A 278 12.23 36.43 -24.06
C LEU A 278 12.83 37.44 -23.11
N LYS A 279 12.44 38.73 -23.23
CA LYS A 279 13.01 39.83 -22.43
C LYS A 279 12.85 39.58 -20.94
N ASP A 280 13.93 39.78 -20.20
CA ASP A 280 14.02 39.56 -18.74
C ASP A 280 13.67 38.14 -18.26
N LYS A 281 13.62 37.16 -19.16
CA LYS A 281 13.36 35.74 -18.83
C LYS A 281 14.66 34.95 -18.62
N ILE A 282 14.55 33.86 -17.92
CA ILE A 282 15.59 32.85 -17.82
C ILE A 282 15.25 31.77 -18.85
N VAL A 283 16.14 31.55 -19.78
CA VAL A 283 15.93 30.60 -20.88
C VAL A 283 16.74 29.32 -20.64
N ILE A 284 16.10 28.17 -20.82
CA ILE A 284 16.78 26.86 -20.79
C ILE A 284 16.70 26.26 -22.20
N LEU A 285 17.86 26.10 -22.84
CA LEU A 285 18.01 25.33 -24.07
C LEU A 285 18.16 23.86 -23.71
N GLY A 286 17.29 22.98 -24.22
CA GLY A 286 17.33 21.58 -23.88
C GLY A 286 16.61 20.67 -24.86
N ILE A 287 16.53 19.39 -24.53
CA ILE A 287 15.93 18.35 -25.39
C ILE A 287 14.45 18.21 -25.06
N GLY A 288 13.61 18.16 -26.09
CA GLY A 288 12.16 17.97 -25.97
C GLY A 288 11.78 16.48 -25.88
N LEU A 289 10.59 16.23 -25.31
CA LEU A 289 10.06 14.86 -25.01
C LEU A 289 10.00 13.90 -26.20
N LYS A 290 9.74 14.42 -27.40
CA LYS A 290 9.60 13.61 -28.61
C LYS A 290 10.93 13.37 -29.32
N SER A 291 12.00 13.92 -28.80
CA SER A 291 13.33 13.72 -29.40
C SER A 291 13.84 12.31 -29.14
N LYS A 292 14.38 11.66 -30.20
CA LYS A 292 15.10 10.39 -30.08
C LYS A 292 16.43 10.52 -29.29
N LEU A 293 16.83 11.74 -28.93
CA LEU A 293 18.01 12.02 -28.11
C LEU A 293 17.74 11.86 -26.62
N LEU A 294 16.45 11.77 -26.20
CA LEU A 294 16.10 11.48 -24.81
C LEU A 294 16.57 10.09 -24.42
N ARG A 295 17.39 10.03 -23.38
CA ARG A 295 17.91 8.77 -22.82
C ARG A 295 16.92 8.17 -21.82
N ASP A 296 16.37 9.03 -20.95
CA ASP A 296 15.47 8.63 -19.87
C ASP A 296 14.14 9.35 -20.00
N GLN A 297 13.05 8.59 -19.92
CA GLN A 297 11.72 9.16 -19.90
C GLN A 297 11.30 9.34 -18.45
N LEU A 298 11.29 10.59 -18.01
CA LEU A 298 10.83 10.98 -16.69
C LEU A 298 9.33 11.17 -16.69
N LEU A 299 8.69 10.93 -15.55
CA LEU A 299 7.26 11.12 -15.36
C LEU A 299 6.97 12.39 -14.54
N SER A 300 5.88 13.04 -14.86
CA SER A 300 5.40 14.19 -14.11
C SER A 300 4.46 13.73 -12.99
N PRO A 301 4.72 14.06 -11.72
CA PRO A 301 3.84 13.69 -10.61
C PRO A 301 2.49 14.42 -10.61
N VAL A 302 2.39 15.53 -11.34
CA VAL A 302 1.18 16.38 -11.39
C VAL A 302 0.24 15.96 -12.52
N ARG A 303 0.79 15.31 -13.54
CA ARG A 303 0.03 14.84 -14.72
C ARG A 303 0.30 13.36 -14.87
N LYS A 304 -0.64 12.57 -14.40
CA LYS A 304 -0.54 11.10 -14.48
C LYS A 304 -0.16 10.69 -15.91
N ASP A 305 0.89 9.92 -16.03
CA ASP A 305 1.44 9.37 -17.28
C ASP A 305 2.00 10.39 -18.31
N ALA A 306 2.10 11.67 -17.96
CA ALA A 306 2.75 12.63 -18.84
C ALA A 306 4.27 12.55 -18.72
N LEU A 307 4.93 12.31 -19.84
CA LEU A 307 6.38 12.40 -19.92
C LEU A 307 6.85 13.85 -19.76
N ILE A 308 7.95 14.00 -19.06
CA ILE A 308 8.62 15.29 -18.82
C ILE A 308 10.09 15.16 -19.19
N SER A 309 10.65 16.19 -19.80
CA SER A 309 12.08 16.19 -20.15
C SER A 309 12.95 16.65 -18.97
N ASP A 310 14.22 16.26 -18.98
CA ASP A 310 15.22 16.72 -17.99
C ASP A 310 15.23 18.25 -17.88
N SER A 311 15.15 18.93 -19.02
CA SER A 311 15.12 20.39 -19.07
C SER A 311 13.87 20.97 -18.37
N GLU A 312 12.73 20.28 -18.45
CA GLU A 312 11.56 20.68 -17.70
C GLU A 312 11.74 20.45 -16.19
N VAL A 313 12.39 19.36 -15.79
CA VAL A 313 12.69 19.11 -14.36
C VAL A 313 13.67 20.15 -13.83
N GLN A 314 14.67 20.52 -14.62
CA GLN A 314 15.58 21.62 -14.26
C GLN A 314 14.84 22.97 -14.14
N ALA A 315 13.85 23.21 -15.00
CA ALA A 315 12.99 24.39 -14.89
C ALA A 315 12.11 24.35 -13.65
N VAL A 316 11.59 23.16 -13.27
CA VAL A 316 10.87 22.97 -11.99
C VAL A 316 11.78 23.31 -10.82
N ALA A 317 12.99 22.77 -10.80
CA ALA A 317 13.98 23.04 -9.75
C ALA A 317 14.29 24.54 -9.67
N LEU A 318 14.54 25.19 -10.79
CA LEU A 318 14.78 26.64 -10.86
C LEU A 318 13.55 27.45 -10.37
N SER A 319 12.35 27.05 -10.78
CA SER A 319 11.11 27.69 -10.32
C SER A 319 10.94 27.57 -8.80
N ASN A 320 11.30 26.43 -8.22
CA ASN A 320 11.28 26.22 -6.77
C ASN A 320 12.28 27.15 -6.05
N LEU A 321 13.46 27.33 -6.62
CA LEU A 321 14.48 28.23 -6.09
C LEU A 321 14.02 29.70 -6.15
N LEU A 322 13.50 30.13 -7.29
CA LEU A 322 12.99 31.48 -7.50
C LEU A 322 11.79 31.83 -6.58
N GLY A 323 10.91 30.86 -6.37
CA GLY A 323 9.69 31.00 -5.56
C GLY A 323 9.90 30.66 -4.08
N LYS A 324 11.08 30.19 -3.69
CA LYS A 324 11.36 29.62 -2.35
C LYS A 324 10.32 28.56 -1.94
N SER A 325 9.89 27.76 -2.91
CA SER A 325 8.84 26.74 -2.73
C SER A 325 9.39 25.31 -2.56
N TYR A 326 10.67 25.17 -2.42
CA TYR A 326 11.33 23.90 -2.15
C TYR A 326 10.95 23.33 -0.77
N LEU A 327 10.98 21.99 -0.64
CA LEU A 327 10.61 21.32 0.58
C LEU A 327 11.82 20.66 1.23
N PHE A 328 11.85 20.69 2.56
CA PHE A 328 12.83 19.93 3.34
C PHE A 328 12.20 18.68 3.92
N GLU A 329 12.92 17.59 3.88
CA GLU A 329 12.52 16.38 4.56
C GLU A 329 12.89 16.43 6.04
N LEU A 330 11.92 16.17 6.91
CA LEU A 330 12.18 15.85 8.29
C LEU A 330 12.41 14.33 8.40
N ARG A 331 13.67 13.95 8.64
CA ARG A 331 14.05 12.55 8.79
C ARG A 331 13.63 12.03 10.15
N LEU A 332 13.10 10.82 10.20
CA LEU A 332 12.75 10.15 11.47
C LEU A 332 13.93 10.06 12.42
N ASN A 333 15.14 9.90 11.90
CA ASN A 333 16.35 9.82 12.70
C ASN A 333 16.64 11.10 13.52
N ASP A 334 16.10 12.25 13.12
CA ASP A 334 16.23 13.50 13.86
C ASP A 334 15.28 13.53 15.07
N PHE A 335 14.28 12.64 15.11
CA PHE A 335 13.21 12.61 16.11
C PHE A 335 13.00 11.22 16.73
N HIS A 336 14.00 10.34 16.67
CA HIS A 336 13.84 8.94 17.10
C HIS A 336 13.38 8.81 18.57
N PHE A 337 13.83 9.67 19.48
CA PHE A 337 13.32 9.64 20.86
C PHE A 337 11.82 9.97 20.93
N SER A 338 11.37 11.04 20.24
CA SER A 338 9.96 11.41 20.20
C SER A 338 9.12 10.32 19.57
N PHE A 339 9.65 9.63 18.56
CA PHE A 339 9.01 8.51 17.88
C PHE A 339 8.85 7.30 18.82
N ILE A 340 9.89 6.97 19.59
CA ILE A 340 9.85 5.94 20.63
C ILE A 340 8.81 6.27 21.70
N PHE A 341 8.84 7.50 22.24
CA PHE A 341 7.86 7.94 23.23
C PHE A 341 6.43 7.88 22.70
N LEU A 342 6.20 8.34 21.46
CA LEU A 342 4.90 8.25 20.82
C LEU A 342 4.41 6.80 20.71
N SER A 343 5.29 5.87 20.29
CA SER A 343 4.96 4.46 20.20
C SER A 343 4.59 3.85 21.54
N MET A 344 5.39 4.12 22.56
CA MET A 344 5.12 3.66 23.93
C MET A 344 3.78 4.20 24.45
N PHE A 345 3.52 5.48 24.22
CA PHE A 345 2.25 6.12 24.59
C PHE A 345 1.06 5.46 23.87
N LEU A 346 1.16 5.24 22.54
CA LEU A 346 0.12 4.56 21.77
C LEU A 346 -0.06 3.10 22.22
N GLY A 347 1.03 2.40 22.52
CA GLY A 347 0.99 1.04 23.05
C GLY A 347 0.19 0.97 24.35
N VAL A 348 0.43 1.90 25.29
CA VAL A 348 -0.36 2.00 26.53
C VAL A 348 -1.80 2.38 26.22
N LEU A 349 -2.01 3.45 25.46
CA LEU A 349 -3.36 3.96 25.13
C LEU A 349 -4.24 2.85 24.56
N PHE A 350 -3.73 2.09 23.58
CA PHE A 350 -4.52 1.05 22.93
C PHE A 350 -4.63 -0.25 23.73
N SER A 351 -3.72 -0.49 24.69
CA SER A 351 -3.83 -1.65 25.59
C SER A 351 -4.86 -1.47 26.70
N ILE A 352 -5.15 -0.21 27.09
CA ILE A 352 -6.09 0.07 28.20
C ILE A 352 -7.51 0.46 27.72
N THR A 353 -7.65 0.94 26.48
CA THR A 353 -8.92 1.47 25.97
C THR A 353 -9.84 0.38 25.42
N PRO A 354 -11.17 0.47 25.64
CA PRO A 354 -12.15 -0.41 25.01
C PRO A 354 -12.15 -0.30 23.49
N ALA A 355 -12.60 -1.35 22.80
CA ALA A 355 -12.52 -1.47 21.34
C ALA A 355 -13.08 -0.24 20.58
N VAL A 356 -14.27 0.21 20.92
CA VAL A 356 -14.93 1.36 20.26
C VAL A 356 -14.12 2.65 20.46
N ARG A 357 -13.74 2.95 21.71
CA ARG A 357 -12.94 4.15 22.02
C ARG A 357 -11.55 4.09 21.37
N ARG A 358 -10.99 2.89 21.30
CA ARG A 358 -9.70 2.63 20.63
C ARG A 358 -9.76 2.95 19.14
N LEU A 359 -10.81 2.48 18.46
CA LEU A 359 -11.01 2.78 17.04
C LEU A 359 -11.24 4.27 16.80
N ILE A 360 -12.04 4.91 17.64
CA ILE A 360 -12.28 6.36 17.57
C ILE A 360 -10.96 7.13 17.75
N SER A 361 -10.18 6.80 18.79
CA SER A 361 -8.90 7.47 19.03
C SER A 361 -7.88 7.21 17.93
N ALA A 362 -7.81 5.99 17.38
CA ALA A 362 -6.95 5.66 16.28
C ALA A 362 -7.34 6.41 15.00
N SER A 363 -8.63 6.48 14.69
CA SER A 363 -9.15 7.26 13.54
C SER A 363 -8.88 8.75 13.69
N PHE A 364 -9.08 9.30 14.88
CA PHE A 364 -8.77 10.69 15.17
C PHE A 364 -7.27 10.99 14.98
N LEU A 365 -6.40 10.15 15.55
CA LEU A 365 -4.95 10.30 15.39
C LEU A 365 -4.51 10.15 13.93
N PHE A 366 -5.11 9.22 13.19
CA PHE A 366 -4.84 9.05 11.76
C PHE A 366 -5.18 10.30 10.96
N ILE A 367 -6.36 10.89 11.19
CA ILE A 367 -6.76 12.14 10.57
C ILE A 367 -5.81 13.28 10.97
N LEU A 368 -5.43 13.35 12.23
CA LEU A 368 -4.50 14.36 12.74
C LEU A 368 -3.11 14.25 12.09
N ILE A 369 -2.60 13.04 11.90
CA ILE A 369 -1.33 12.78 11.19
C ILE A 369 -1.41 13.31 9.76
N ILE A 370 -2.46 12.95 9.03
CA ILE A 370 -2.65 13.40 7.64
C ILE A 370 -2.77 14.93 7.58
N LEU A 371 -3.59 15.51 8.45
CA LEU A 371 -3.80 16.96 8.49
C LEU A 371 -2.52 17.71 8.84
N SER A 372 -1.78 17.26 9.87
CA SER A 372 -0.50 17.87 10.26
C SER A 372 0.53 17.79 9.15
N ALA A 373 0.59 16.67 8.44
CA ALA A 373 1.50 16.49 7.33
C ALA A 373 1.10 17.40 6.13
N GLN A 374 -0.18 17.58 5.89
CA GLN A 374 -0.67 18.48 4.86
C GLN A 374 -0.41 19.95 5.19
N LEU A 375 -0.62 20.35 6.44
CA LEU A 375 -0.31 21.70 6.92
C LEU A 375 1.21 21.98 6.86
N SER A 376 2.03 21.02 7.28
CA SER A 376 3.49 21.14 7.20
C SER A 376 3.97 21.30 5.76
N TYR A 377 3.40 20.54 4.85
CA TYR A 377 3.68 20.65 3.42
C TYR A 377 3.25 22.02 2.85
N ALA A 378 2.05 22.49 3.21
CA ALA A 378 1.46 23.70 2.63
C ALA A 378 2.11 25.00 3.17
N HIS A 379 2.35 25.08 4.47
CA HIS A 379 2.73 26.32 5.15
C HIS A 379 4.19 26.38 5.60
N PHE A 380 4.78 25.25 5.94
CA PHE A 380 6.14 25.23 6.51
C PHE A 380 7.20 24.73 5.53
N ASN A 381 6.83 24.37 4.31
CA ASN A 381 7.75 23.78 3.34
C ASN A 381 8.47 22.53 3.85
N LEU A 382 7.76 21.72 4.67
CA LEU A 382 8.31 20.52 5.26
C LEU A 382 7.62 19.26 4.73
N GLN A 383 8.40 18.33 4.23
CA GLN A 383 7.95 17.00 3.86
C GLN A 383 8.10 16.08 5.07
N LEU A 384 6.97 15.66 5.64
CA LEU A 384 6.94 14.68 6.73
C LEU A 384 6.83 13.27 6.14
N CYS A 385 7.69 12.37 6.60
CA CYS A 385 7.62 10.94 6.32
C CYS A 385 6.52 10.33 7.21
N ILE A 386 5.34 10.11 6.66
CA ILE A 386 4.17 9.68 7.45
C ILE A 386 3.95 8.18 7.46
N ILE A 387 4.47 7.44 6.49
CA ILE A 387 4.26 6.00 6.38
C ILE A 387 4.74 5.24 7.62
N PRO A 388 5.96 5.43 8.14
CA PRO A 388 6.38 4.78 9.37
C PRO A 388 5.50 5.14 10.57
N VAL A 389 5.00 6.39 10.64
CA VAL A 389 4.09 6.84 11.71
C VAL A 389 2.74 6.11 11.62
N ILE A 390 2.23 5.93 10.40
CA ILE A 390 1.00 5.16 10.15
C ILE A 390 1.19 3.69 10.52
N PHE A 391 2.31 3.08 10.12
CA PHE A 391 2.62 1.70 10.51
C PHE A 391 2.75 1.54 12.02
N LEU A 392 3.35 2.52 12.68
CA LEU A 392 3.44 2.54 14.14
C LEU A 392 2.06 2.65 14.79
N LEU A 393 1.18 3.50 14.26
CA LEU A 393 -0.19 3.64 14.74
C LEU A 393 -0.96 2.31 14.58
N LEU A 394 -0.92 1.73 13.37
CA LEU A 394 -1.62 0.48 13.05
C LEU A 394 -1.04 -0.71 13.82
N GLY A 395 0.27 -0.81 13.92
CA GLY A 395 0.95 -1.85 14.68
C GLY A 395 0.58 -1.81 16.16
N ASN A 396 0.62 -0.62 16.78
CA ASN A 396 0.19 -0.45 18.17
C ASN A 396 -1.32 -0.72 18.35
N LEU A 397 -2.15 -0.36 17.37
CA LEU A 397 -3.59 -0.66 17.39
C LEU A 397 -3.84 -2.17 17.39
N ILE A 398 -3.15 -2.91 16.53
CA ILE A 398 -3.27 -4.37 16.43
C ILE A 398 -2.76 -5.02 17.73
N ILE A 399 -1.53 -4.68 18.14
CA ILE A 399 -0.90 -5.27 19.33
C ILE A 399 -1.69 -4.92 20.58
N GLY A 400 -2.09 -3.64 20.75
CA GLY A 400 -2.92 -3.22 21.87
C GLY A 400 -4.28 -3.94 21.90
N SER A 401 -4.86 -4.23 20.73
CA SER A 401 -6.08 -5.03 20.64
C SER A 401 -5.89 -6.47 21.09
N LEU A 402 -4.77 -7.08 20.70
CA LEU A 402 -4.42 -8.45 21.12
C LEU A 402 -4.16 -8.52 22.63
N ILE A 403 -3.39 -7.56 23.18
CA ILE A 403 -3.12 -7.48 24.63
C ILE A 403 -4.45 -7.33 25.41
N PHE A 404 -5.32 -6.41 24.96
CA PHE A 404 -6.60 -6.17 25.58
C PHE A 404 -7.47 -7.43 25.56
N LEU A 405 -7.55 -8.11 24.41
CA LEU A 405 -8.32 -9.33 24.25
C LEU A 405 -7.77 -10.45 25.14
N GLN A 406 -6.46 -10.67 25.10
CA GLN A 406 -5.81 -11.71 25.88
C GLN A 406 -5.99 -11.50 27.40
N LEU A 407 -5.79 -10.28 27.88
CA LEU A 407 -5.93 -9.98 29.30
C LEU A 407 -7.39 -10.02 29.77
N ASN A 408 -8.33 -9.62 28.90
CA ASN A 408 -9.76 -9.79 29.22
C ASN A 408 -10.17 -11.27 29.26
N LEU A 409 -9.67 -12.09 28.35
CA LEU A 409 -9.90 -13.53 28.37
C LEU A 409 -9.30 -14.17 29.63
N GLN A 410 -8.08 -13.74 30.03
CA GLN A 410 -7.48 -14.21 31.29
C GLN A 410 -8.28 -13.80 32.51
N GLU A 411 -8.80 -12.54 32.55
CA GLU A 411 -9.64 -12.06 33.64
C GLU A 411 -10.96 -12.86 33.72
N GLN A 412 -11.56 -13.18 32.57
CA GLN A 412 -12.75 -14.02 32.51
C GLN A 412 -12.46 -15.47 32.96
N ASN A 413 -11.29 -16.01 32.55
CA ASN A 413 -10.88 -17.34 32.98
C ASN A 413 -10.65 -17.41 34.49
N VAL A 414 -9.99 -16.40 35.09
CA VAL A 414 -9.81 -16.32 36.54
C VAL A 414 -11.15 -16.18 37.28
N LYS A 415 -12.10 -15.38 36.74
CA LYS A 415 -13.45 -15.31 37.29
C LYS A 415 -14.17 -16.63 37.13
N LEU A 416 -13.96 -17.33 36.01
CA LEU A 416 -14.50 -18.66 35.76
C LEU A 416 -13.91 -19.69 36.72
N GLU A 417 -12.59 -19.66 36.97
CA GLU A 417 -11.92 -20.51 37.99
C GLU A 417 -12.46 -20.27 39.40
N ASN A 418 -12.51 -18.99 39.81
CA ASN A 418 -13.06 -18.66 41.13
C ASN A 418 -14.55 -19.08 41.28
N SER A 419 -15.30 -18.96 40.17
CA SER A 419 -16.71 -19.43 40.14
C SER A 419 -16.79 -20.96 40.11
N GLN A 420 -15.84 -21.64 39.47
CA GLN A 420 -15.74 -23.11 39.52
C GLN A 420 -15.33 -23.62 40.90
N ASP A 421 -14.39 -22.94 41.58
CA ASP A 421 -14.00 -23.29 42.96
C ASP A 421 -15.17 -23.10 43.93
N GLU A 422 -15.97 -22.05 43.78
CA GLU A 422 -17.20 -21.83 44.58
C GLU A 422 -18.24 -22.90 44.27
N LEU A 423 -18.41 -23.28 42.97
CA LEU A 423 -19.28 -24.37 42.57
C LEU A 423 -18.78 -25.72 43.05
N GLN A 424 -17.46 -25.96 43.07
CA GLN A 424 -16.86 -27.19 43.59
C GLN A 424 -17.06 -27.32 45.12
N GLY A 425 -16.92 -26.18 45.84
CA GLY A 425 -17.27 -26.11 47.27
C GLY A 425 -18.76 -26.43 47.57
N LYS A 426 -19.67 -25.98 46.71
CA LYS A 426 -21.10 -26.32 46.77
C LYS A 426 -21.41 -27.74 46.31
N ASN A 427 -20.62 -28.31 45.35
CA ASN A 427 -20.79 -29.68 44.86
C ASN A 427 -20.39 -30.74 45.89
N THR A 428 -19.46 -30.45 46.80
CA THR A 428 -19.16 -31.35 47.93
C THR A 428 -20.32 -31.46 48.92
N GLN A 429 -21.24 -30.45 48.91
CA GLN A 429 -22.52 -30.50 49.68
C GLN A 429 -23.66 -31.16 48.91
N LEU A 430 -23.52 -31.32 47.57
CA LEU A 430 -24.57 -31.81 46.68
C LEU A 430 -24.40 -33.26 46.19
N SER A 431 -23.46 -34.03 46.76
CA SER A 431 -23.24 -35.44 46.39
C SER A 431 -24.46 -36.39 46.67
N ASN A 432 -25.57 -35.82 47.21
CA ASN A 432 -26.79 -36.58 47.44
C ASN A 432 -27.87 -36.39 46.34
N ALA A 433 -27.54 -35.73 45.26
CA ALA A 433 -28.52 -35.44 44.20
C ALA A 433 -28.20 -36.14 42.87
N LEU A 434 -28.32 -37.47 42.88
CA LEU A 434 -28.20 -38.30 41.65
C LEU A 434 -29.32 -38.02 40.61
N SER A 435 -30.40 -37.37 41.00
CA SER A 435 -31.50 -36.97 40.11
C SER A 435 -31.17 -35.75 39.23
N GLU A 436 -30.18 -34.89 39.65
CA GLU A 436 -29.80 -33.69 38.88
C GLU A 436 -28.82 -34.00 37.72
N LEU A 437 -28.32 -35.23 37.66
CA LEU A 437 -27.31 -35.58 36.62
C LEU A 437 -27.93 -35.49 35.20
N ASN A 438 -29.15 -35.87 35.02
CA ASN A 438 -29.84 -35.86 33.74
C ASN A 438 -30.13 -34.41 33.27
N ASP A 439 -30.54 -33.54 34.19
CA ASP A 439 -30.77 -32.12 33.84
C ASP A 439 -29.46 -31.43 33.42
N ARG A 440 -28.33 -31.81 34.05
CA ARG A 440 -27.04 -31.28 33.70
C ARG A 440 -26.48 -31.81 32.37
N VAL A 441 -26.87 -33.03 31.99
CA VAL A 441 -26.48 -33.57 30.65
C VAL A 441 -27.14 -32.73 29.54
N ASP A 442 -28.39 -32.31 29.78
CA ASP A 442 -29.07 -31.46 28.79
C ASP A 442 -28.56 -30.01 28.81
N GLU A 443 -28.12 -29.51 29.99
CA GLU A 443 -27.43 -28.23 30.11
C GLU A 443 -26.05 -28.22 29.36
N LEU A 444 -25.30 -29.33 29.50
CA LEU A 444 -24.02 -29.49 28.75
C LEU A 444 -24.24 -29.58 27.24
N LYS A 445 -25.33 -30.20 26.78
CA LYS A 445 -25.71 -30.21 25.37
C LYS A 445 -26.01 -28.81 24.83
N GLU A 446 -26.75 -28.02 25.65
CA GLU A 446 -27.11 -26.67 25.27
C GLU A 446 -25.92 -25.72 25.27
N VAL A 447 -25.00 -25.82 26.27
CA VAL A 447 -23.73 -25.08 26.29
C VAL A 447 -22.84 -25.47 25.13
N ARG A 448 -22.79 -26.75 24.77
CA ARG A 448 -22.05 -27.24 23.60
C ARG A 448 -22.60 -26.63 22.31
N LYS A 449 -23.92 -26.54 22.18
CA LYS A 449 -24.59 -25.91 21.04
C LYS A 449 -24.28 -24.41 20.97
N GLN A 450 -24.28 -23.71 22.11
CA GLN A 450 -23.93 -22.29 22.19
C GLN A 450 -22.45 -22.01 21.91
N LEU A 451 -21.54 -22.88 22.37
CA LEU A 451 -20.10 -22.78 22.07
C LEU A 451 -19.80 -23.02 20.59
N SER A 452 -20.50 -24.00 19.98
CA SER A 452 -20.42 -24.23 18.53
C SER A 452 -20.94 -23.03 17.73
N GLY A 453 -22.04 -22.41 18.16
CA GLY A 453 -22.60 -21.20 17.56
C GLY A 453 -21.63 -20.02 17.64
N ARG A 454 -21.03 -19.75 18.81
CA ARG A 454 -20.04 -18.69 19.00
C ARG A 454 -18.78 -18.90 18.18
N SER A 455 -18.33 -20.16 18.06
CA SER A 455 -17.18 -20.49 17.22
C SER A 455 -17.44 -20.19 15.73
N GLU A 456 -18.65 -20.47 15.25
CA GLU A 456 -19.03 -20.12 13.87
C GLU A 456 -19.24 -18.60 13.69
N GLU A 457 -19.75 -17.89 14.69
CA GLU A 457 -19.81 -16.42 14.65
C GLU A 457 -18.43 -15.76 14.57
N GLU A 458 -17.47 -16.26 15.34
CA GLU A 458 -16.10 -15.78 15.29
C GLU A 458 -15.44 -16.08 13.95
N ARG A 459 -15.64 -17.28 13.40
CA ARG A 459 -15.22 -17.61 12.04
C ARG A 459 -15.84 -16.69 10.99
N LYS A 460 -17.12 -16.36 11.16
CA LYS A 460 -17.86 -15.41 10.32
C LYS A 460 -17.24 -14.02 10.33
N ARG A 461 -16.81 -13.54 11.51
CA ARG A 461 -16.14 -12.25 11.67
C ARG A 461 -14.76 -12.26 11.01
N ILE A 462 -13.92 -13.25 11.33
CA ILE A 462 -12.58 -13.36 10.77
C ILE A 462 -12.61 -13.43 9.24
N ALA A 463 -13.58 -14.18 8.68
CA ALA A 463 -13.72 -14.27 7.24
C ALA A 463 -14.07 -12.92 6.59
N ARG A 464 -14.94 -12.09 7.23
CA ARG A 464 -15.24 -10.75 6.76
C ARG A 464 -14.04 -9.82 6.83
N ASP A 465 -13.35 -9.80 7.97
CA ASP A 465 -12.18 -8.94 8.17
C ASP A 465 -11.07 -9.26 7.14
N LEU A 466 -10.86 -10.55 6.85
CA LEU A 466 -9.92 -10.97 5.80
C LEU A 466 -10.38 -10.59 4.40
N HIS A 467 -11.69 -10.68 4.13
CA HIS A 467 -12.25 -10.38 2.82
C HIS A 467 -12.21 -8.88 2.51
N ASP A 468 -12.68 -8.05 3.44
CA ASP A 468 -12.95 -6.63 3.18
C ASP A 468 -11.66 -5.78 3.23
N ASP A 469 -10.72 -6.14 4.10
CA ASP A 469 -9.50 -5.34 4.32
C ASP A 469 -8.28 -5.93 3.59
N THR A 470 -8.03 -7.23 3.78
CA THR A 470 -6.80 -7.85 3.28
C THR A 470 -6.84 -8.07 1.77
N LEU A 471 -7.96 -8.60 1.24
CA LEU A 471 -8.09 -8.84 -0.22
C LEU A 471 -8.14 -7.53 -1.01
N ALA A 472 -8.80 -6.49 -0.50
CA ALA A 472 -8.84 -5.19 -1.14
C ALA A 472 -7.43 -4.62 -1.29
N ARG A 473 -6.64 -4.61 -0.19
CA ARG A 473 -5.26 -4.10 -0.20
C ARG A 473 -4.34 -4.88 -1.13
N ILE A 474 -4.47 -6.19 -1.16
CA ILE A 474 -3.67 -7.04 -2.06
C ILE A 474 -4.05 -6.77 -3.51
N THR A 475 -5.35 -6.58 -3.79
CA THR A 475 -5.85 -6.27 -5.13
C THR A 475 -5.34 -4.91 -5.61
N ASP A 476 -5.32 -3.90 -4.73
CA ASP A 476 -4.78 -2.60 -5.02
C ASP A 476 -3.27 -2.66 -5.25
N LEU A 477 -2.54 -3.36 -4.39
CA LEU A 477 -1.11 -3.58 -4.56
C LEU A 477 -0.78 -4.26 -5.90
N ARG A 478 -1.56 -5.27 -6.26
CA ARG A 478 -1.44 -5.94 -7.56
C ARG A 478 -1.65 -4.96 -8.72
N ARG A 479 -2.71 -4.13 -8.65
CA ARG A 479 -3.01 -3.11 -9.67
C ARG A 479 -1.87 -2.09 -9.82
N TYR A 480 -1.26 -1.65 -8.70
CA TYR A 480 -0.10 -0.77 -8.73
C TYR A 480 1.10 -1.41 -9.41
N ILE A 481 1.38 -2.68 -9.11
CA ILE A 481 2.47 -3.42 -9.76
C ILE A 481 2.18 -3.65 -11.25
N GLU A 482 0.95 -4.01 -11.61
CA GLU A 482 0.52 -4.15 -13.02
C GLU A 482 0.66 -2.84 -13.80
N SER A 483 0.30 -1.71 -13.18
CA SER A 483 0.49 -0.38 -13.74
C SER A 483 1.98 -0.05 -13.95
N ALA A 484 2.83 -0.40 -12.98
CA ALA A 484 4.26 -0.22 -13.07
C ALA A 484 4.88 -1.04 -14.23
N ILE A 485 4.46 -2.29 -14.43
CA ILE A 485 4.94 -3.17 -15.51
C ILE A 485 4.58 -2.63 -16.90
N ASN A 486 3.43 -1.97 -17.01
CA ASN A 486 2.94 -1.42 -18.30
C ASN A 486 3.56 -0.07 -18.66
N SER A 487 4.36 0.55 -17.82
CA SER A 487 5.12 1.76 -18.14
C SER A 487 6.29 1.43 -19.10
N GLN A 488 6.50 2.25 -20.12
CA GLN A 488 7.31 1.91 -21.30
C GLN A 488 8.83 1.79 -21.10
N GLU A 489 9.38 2.02 -19.90
CA GLU A 489 10.85 2.10 -19.69
C GLU A 489 11.39 1.28 -18.50
N ILE A 490 10.92 0.06 -18.32
CA ILE A 490 11.44 -0.81 -17.27
C ILE A 490 12.53 -1.74 -17.86
N SER A 491 13.65 -1.88 -17.16
CA SER A 491 14.66 -2.88 -17.54
C SER A 491 14.07 -4.29 -17.53
N VAL A 492 14.55 -5.14 -18.44
CA VAL A 492 14.06 -6.54 -18.58
C VAL A 492 14.15 -7.30 -17.24
N ILE A 493 15.20 -7.05 -16.47
CA ILE A 493 15.43 -7.69 -15.15
C ILE A 493 14.37 -7.22 -14.15
N LEU A 494 14.09 -5.93 -14.07
CA LEU A 494 13.09 -5.38 -13.15
C LEU A 494 11.68 -5.81 -13.56
N LYS A 495 11.40 -5.89 -14.86
CA LYS A 495 10.11 -6.38 -15.38
C LYS A 495 9.87 -7.84 -14.97
N SER A 496 10.89 -8.70 -15.05
CA SER A 496 10.78 -10.09 -14.62
C SER A 496 10.54 -10.21 -13.09
N GLN A 497 11.22 -9.39 -12.30
CA GLN A 497 11.04 -9.36 -10.84
C GLN A 497 9.64 -8.90 -10.44
N LEU A 498 9.12 -7.88 -11.10
CA LEU A 498 7.75 -7.39 -10.87
C LEU A 498 6.71 -8.41 -11.33
N GLN A 499 6.97 -9.14 -12.42
CA GLN A 499 6.12 -10.20 -12.92
C GLN A 499 6.04 -11.38 -11.94
N ASN A 500 7.19 -11.80 -11.38
CA ASN A 500 7.24 -12.80 -10.31
C ASN A 500 6.49 -12.31 -9.05
N SER A 501 6.58 -11.02 -8.73
CA SER A 501 5.83 -10.44 -7.60
C SER A 501 4.32 -10.48 -7.80
N ILE A 502 3.83 -10.25 -9.03
CA ILE A 502 2.40 -10.40 -9.38
C ILE A 502 1.96 -11.86 -9.23
N GLU A 503 2.77 -12.80 -9.70
CA GLU A 503 2.48 -14.23 -9.59
C GLU A 503 2.39 -14.64 -8.11
N THR A 504 3.36 -14.24 -7.29
CA THR A 504 3.34 -14.46 -5.84
C THR A 504 2.12 -13.80 -5.16
N LEU A 505 1.77 -12.57 -5.54
CA LEU A 505 0.55 -11.92 -5.04
C LEU A 505 -0.71 -12.65 -5.49
N GLY A 506 -0.71 -13.21 -6.70
CA GLY A 506 -1.78 -14.08 -7.21
C GLY A 506 -1.95 -15.33 -6.34
N GLU A 507 -0.86 -16.00 -6.02
CA GLU A 507 -0.84 -17.16 -5.12
C GLU A 507 -1.33 -16.82 -3.72
N VAL A 508 -0.81 -15.72 -3.13
CA VAL A 508 -1.25 -15.23 -1.81
C VAL A 508 -2.74 -14.88 -1.82
N THR A 509 -3.22 -14.25 -2.89
CA THR A 509 -4.65 -13.92 -3.06
C THR A 509 -5.50 -15.19 -3.09
N GLN A 510 -5.06 -16.20 -3.82
CA GLN A 510 -5.76 -17.49 -3.87
C GLN A 510 -5.74 -18.20 -2.53
N GLU A 511 -4.60 -18.16 -1.82
CA GLU A 511 -4.50 -18.78 -0.51
C GLU A 511 -5.39 -18.08 0.53
N ILE A 512 -5.43 -16.74 0.52
CA ILE A 512 -6.35 -15.98 1.39
C ILE A 512 -7.81 -16.30 1.04
N ARG A 513 -8.18 -16.37 -0.24
CA ARG A 513 -9.52 -16.78 -0.65
C ARG A 513 -9.86 -18.20 -0.19
N ARG A 514 -8.89 -19.13 -0.22
CA ARG A 514 -9.07 -20.48 0.33
C ARG A 514 -9.32 -20.43 1.83
N ILE A 515 -8.55 -19.63 2.57
CA ILE A 515 -8.72 -19.43 4.01
C ILE A 515 -10.10 -18.85 4.31
N ILE A 516 -10.53 -17.82 3.57
CA ILE A 516 -11.85 -17.20 3.73
C ILE A 516 -12.95 -18.23 3.48
N ASN A 517 -12.87 -18.97 2.40
CA ASN A 517 -13.85 -20.01 2.05
C ASN A 517 -13.83 -21.18 3.04
N ALA A 518 -12.65 -21.51 3.60
CA ALA A 518 -12.54 -22.48 4.68
C ALA A 518 -13.19 -22.01 5.98
N LEU A 519 -13.13 -20.67 6.26
CA LEU A 519 -13.73 -20.07 7.45
C LEU A 519 -15.25 -19.88 7.29
N ARG A 520 -15.74 -19.48 6.10
CA ARG A 520 -17.17 -19.28 5.83
C ARG A 520 -17.52 -19.46 4.35
N PRO A 521 -18.44 -20.35 4.03
CA PRO A 521 -18.98 -20.44 2.67
C PRO A 521 -19.94 -19.29 2.41
N SER A 522 -19.47 -18.24 1.75
CA SER A 522 -20.27 -17.04 1.38
C SER A 522 -21.51 -17.34 0.54
N MET A 523 -21.59 -18.54 -0.02
CA MET A 523 -22.74 -19.00 -0.84
C MET A 523 -24.00 -19.29 -0.04
N LEU A 524 -23.87 -19.60 1.26
CA LEU A 524 -25.04 -19.85 2.11
C LEU A 524 -25.73 -18.56 2.59
N ASP A 525 -25.02 -17.42 2.52
CA ASP A 525 -25.59 -16.10 2.89
C ASP A 525 -26.45 -15.48 1.79
N ASN A 526 -26.38 -15.98 0.58
CA ASN A 526 -27.15 -15.50 -0.56
C ASN A 526 -28.44 -16.33 -0.70
N VAL A 527 -29.47 -15.74 -1.28
CA VAL A 527 -30.81 -16.27 -1.57
C VAL A 527 -30.79 -17.62 -2.32
N LEU A 528 -29.62 -18.14 -2.68
CA LEU A 528 -29.42 -19.30 -3.52
C LEU A 528 -29.65 -20.65 -2.81
N GLY A 529 -29.39 -20.77 -1.49
CA GLY A 529 -29.65 -21.98 -0.69
C GLY A 529 -28.58 -23.08 -0.81
N LEU A 530 -28.86 -24.21 -0.15
CA LEU A 530 -27.93 -25.32 0.05
C LEU A 530 -27.52 -26.06 -1.25
N ILE A 531 -28.47 -26.28 -2.17
CA ILE A 531 -28.20 -27.04 -3.40
C ILE A 531 -27.12 -26.34 -4.27
N PRO A 532 -27.22 -25.06 -4.60
CA PRO A 532 -26.16 -24.33 -5.31
C PRO A 532 -24.81 -24.30 -4.54
N ALA A 533 -24.86 -24.26 -3.22
CA ALA A 533 -23.64 -24.34 -2.41
C ALA A 533 -22.92 -25.70 -2.53
N ILE A 534 -23.68 -26.79 -2.67
CA ILE A 534 -23.14 -28.14 -2.96
C ILE A 534 -22.58 -28.23 -4.37
N GLU A 535 -23.26 -27.64 -5.34
CA GLU A 535 -22.76 -27.54 -6.73
C GLU A 535 -21.40 -26.83 -6.77
N TYR A 536 -21.27 -25.73 -6.03
CA TYR A 536 -20.00 -25.02 -5.91
C TYR A 536 -18.88 -25.88 -5.30
N LEU A 537 -19.18 -26.68 -4.27
CA LEU A 537 -18.19 -27.60 -3.68
C LEU A 537 -17.70 -28.63 -4.69
N LEU A 538 -18.59 -29.17 -5.52
CA LEU A 538 -18.25 -30.13 -6.57
C LEU A 538 -17.40 -29.49 -7.68
N ASP A 539 -17.74 -28.28 -8.05
CA ASP A 539 -16.99 -27.46 -9.01
C ASP A 539 -15.58 -27.12 -8.51
N ASP A 540 -15.46 -26.78 -7.21
CA ASP A 540 -14.20 -26.49 -6.55
C ASP A 540 -13.33 -27.76 -6.44
N LEU A 541 -13.94 -28.92 -6.17
CA LEU A 541 -13.25 -30.21 -6.16
C LEU A 541 -12.68 -30.56 -7.54
N SER A 542 -13.48 -30.40 -8.60
CA SER A 542 -13.04 -30.66 -9.97
C SER A 542 -11.87 -29.76 -10.37
N ARG A 543 -11.96 -28.48 -10.07
CA ARG A 543 -10.88 -27.50 -10.33
C ARG A 543 -9.60 -27.81 -9.55
N ARG A 544 -9.69 -28.16 -8.27
CA ARG A 544 -8.53 -28.51 -7.44
C ARG A 544 -7.86 -29.81 -7.86
N SER A 545 -8.59 -30.69 -8.50
CA SER A 545 -8.07 -31.95 -9.03
C SER A 545 -7.59 -31.86 -10.47
N ASP A 546 -7.44 -30.66 -11.06
CA ASP A 546 -7.11 -30.45 -12.46
C ASP A 546 -8.03 -31.25 -13.40
N ASN A 547 -9.31 -31.35 -13.05
CA ASN A 547 -10.35 -32.16 -13.70
C ASN A 547 -10.08 -33.68 -13.73
N HIS A 548 -9.18 -34.19 -12.87
CA HIS A 548 -8.97 -35.63 -12.72
C HIS A 548 -10.14 -36.33 -12.00
N ILE A 549 -10.91 -35.58 -11.17
CA ILE A 549 -12.09 -36.10 -10.50
C ILE A 549 -13.34 -35.56 -11.20
N GLN A 550 -14.08 -36.43 -11.84
CA GLN A 550 -15.40 -36.08 -12.37
C GLN A 550 -16.41 -36.03 -11.22
N SER A 551 -17.09 -34.92 -11.09
CA SER A 551 -18.10 -34.71 -10.04
C SER A 551 -19.49 -34.58 -10.63
N LYS A 552 -20.50 -35.12 -9.94
CA LYS A 552 -21.91 -35.09 -10.39
C LYS A 552 -22.84 -34.88 -9.20
N LEU A 553 -23.78 -33.97 -9.35
CA LEU A 553 -24.91 -33.80 -8.45
C LEU A 553 -26.19 -34.34 -9.13
N ILE A 554 -26.93 -35.17 -8.41
CA ILE A 554 -28.21 -35.75 -8.85
C ILE A 554 -29.28 -35.42 -7.82
N THR A 555 -30.29 -34.66 -8.20
CA THR A 555 -31.40 -34.34 -7.29
C THR A 555 -32.66 -34.02 -8.07
N LYS A 556 -33.82 -34.35 -7.49
CA LYS A 556 -35.16 -33.91 -7.96
C LYS A 556 -35.69 -32.75 -7.14
N LEU A 557 -34.92 -32.27 -6.16
CA LEU A 557 -35.30 -31.15 -5.32
C LEU A 557 -34.81 -29.83 -5.93
N SER A 558 -35.69 -28.88 -6.10
CA SER A 558 -35.33 -27.52 -6.50
C SER A 558 -34.94 -26.67 -5.31
N LYS A 559 -35.40 -27.05 -4.11
CA LYS A 559 -35.09 -26.32 -2.86
C LYS A 559 -35.09 -27.28 -1.68
N LEU A 560 -34.06 -27.18 -0.89
CA LEU A 560 -33.95 -27.78 0.43
C LEU A 560 -33.50 -26.72 1.40
N LYS A 561 -34.35 -26.38 2.36
CA LYS A 561 -34.06 -25.36 3.35
C LYS A 561 -34.15 -25.95 4.75
N LEU A 562 -33.09 -25.75 5.53
CA LEU A 562 -33.00 -26.03 6.93
C LEU A 562 -32.79 -24.70 7.71
N SER A 563 -32.70 -24.75 9.03
CA SER A 563 -32.25 -23.58 9.77
C SER A 563 -30.84 -23.17 9.31
N GLU A 564 -30.52 -21.87 9.37
CA GLU A 564 -29.21 -21.33 8.94
C GLU A 564 -28.04 -22.12 9.56
N SER A 565 -28.13 -22.46 10.86
CA SER A 565 -27.14 -23.28 11.55
C SER A 565 -27.02 -24.67 10.95
N SER A 566 -28.17 -25.32 10.66
CA SER A 566 -28.19 -26.67 10.10
C SER A 566 -27.65 -26.72 8.67
N GLU A 567 -27.93 -25.72 7.85
CA GLU A 567 -27.36 -25.60 6.50
C GLU A 567 -25.84 -25.49 6.55
N ILE A 568 -25.29 -24.72 7.46
CA ILE A 568 -23.84 -24.57 7.65
C ILE A 568 -23.21 -25.90 8.07
N HIS A 569 -23.79 -26.58 9.06
CA HIS A 569 -23.26 -27.88 9.53
C HIS A 569 -23.33 -28.93 8.43
N LEU A 570 -24.42 -29.02 7.70
CA LEU A 570 -24.60 -29.94 6.58
C LEU A 570 -23.62 -29.65 5.45
N TYR A 571 -23.45 -28.37 5.11
CA TYR A 571 -22.43 -27.96 4.15
C TYR A 571 -21.04 -28.41 4.57
N ARG A 572 -20.67 -28.23 5.86
CA ARG A 572 -19.37 -28.65 6.40
C ARG A 572 -19.19 -30.16 6.35
N ILE A 573 -20.22 -30.94 6.66
CA ILE A 573 -20.17 -32.40 6.52
C ILE A 573 -19.86 -32.79 5.07
N ILE A 574 -20.55 -32.20 4.11
CA ILE A 574 -20.34 -32.49 2.69
C ILE A 574 -18.95 -31.99 2.25
N GLN A 575 -18.54 -30.82 2.69
CA GLN A 575 -17.19 -30.28 2.40
C GLN A 575 -16.08 -31.20 2.88
N GLU A 576 -16.18 -31.70 4.12
CA GLU A 576 -15.21 -32.61 4.70
C GLU A 576 -15.21 -33.96 3.99
N ALA A 577 -16.40 -34.46 3.62
CA ALA A 577 -16.52 -35.67 2.82
C ALA A 577 -15.78 -35.54 1.48
N LEU A 578 -15.99 -34.43 0.77
CA LEU A 578 -15.30 -34.14 -0.49
C LEU A 578 -13.81 -33.92 -0.31
N ASN A 579 -13.38 -33.29 0.78
CA ASN A 579 -11.96 -33.20 1.13
C ASN A 579 -11.32 -34.56 1.37
N ASN A 580 -12.06 -35.49 2.01
CA ASN A 580 -11.59 -36.86 2.23
C ASN A 580 -11.49 -37.62 0.90
N VAL A 581 -12.43 -37.41 -0.01
CA VAL A 581 -12.32 -37.93 -1.39
C VAL A 581 -11.05 -37.41 -2.04
N TYR A 582 -10.81 -36.10 -2.02
CA TYR A 582 -9.64 -35.47 -2.64
C TYR A 582 -8.31 -35.98 -2.06
N LYS A 583 -8.21 -36.00 -0.72
CA LYS A 583 -6.95 -36.32 -0.03
C LYS A 583 -6.65 -37.81 0.06
N HIS A 584 -7.69 -38.67 0.16
CA HIS A 584 -7.53 -40.01 0.63
C HIS A 584 -8.06 -41.09 -0.28
N SER A 585 -9.08 -40.80 -1.14
CA SER A 585 -9.78 -41.88 -1.86
C SER A 585 -9.05 -42.36 -3.12
N ARG A 586 -8.29 -41.50 -3.81
CA ARG A 586 -7.80 -41.70 -5.20
C ARG A 586 -8.93 -41.97 -6.17
N ALA A 587 -10.13 -41.42 -5.92
CA ALA A 587 -11.26 -41.55 -6.79
C ALA A 587 -11.07 -40.79 -8.10
N SER A 588 -11.63 -41.29 -9.17
CA SER A 588 -11.78 -40.58 -10.46
C SER A 588 -13.19 -40.04 -10.63
N LYS A 589 -14.13 -40.42 -9.77
CA LYS A 589 -15.53 -40.00 -9.82
C LYS A 589 -16.11 -39.85 -8.43
N VAL A 590 -16.89 -38.78 -8.22
CA VAL A 590 -17.70 -38.55 -7.04
C VAL A 590 -19.11 -38.16 -7.44
N GLU A 591 -20.10 -38.75 -6.80
CA GLU A 591 -21.51 -38.42 -7.02
C GLU A 591 -22.16 -38.02 -5.69
N ILE A 592 -22.95 -36.95 -5.71
CA ILE A 592 -23.84 -36.60 -4.61
C ILE A 592 -25.27 -36.82 -5.10
N LEU A 593 -26.01 -37.64 -4.36
CA LEU A 593 -27.43 -37.90 -4.59
C LEU A 593 -28.22 -37.30 -3.43
N ILE A 594 -29.24 -36.49 -3.75
CA ILE A 594 -30.15 -35.91 -2.74
C ILE A 594 -31.57 -36.35 -3.09
N GLU A 595 -32.20 -37.12 -2.22
CA GLU A 595 -33.52 -37.71 -2.42
C GLU A 595 -34.43 -37.44 -1.23
N LYS A 596 -35.69 -37.11 -1.50
CA LYS A 596 -36.75 -37.12 -0.50
C LYS A 596 -37.27 -38.54 -0.34
N GLN A 597 -37.27 -39.04 0.87
CA GLN A 597 -37.86 -40.31 1.28
C GLN A 597 -39.02 -40.06 2.26
N PRO A 598 -39.89 -41.02 2.50
CA PRO A 598 -40.93 -40.86 3.50
C PRO A 598 -40.39 -40.55 4.88
N GLY A 599 -40.70 -39.37 5.42
CA GLY A 599 -40.26 -38.92 6.74
C GLY A 599 -38.83 -38.41 6.88
N GLN A 600 -38.05 -38.34 5.78
CA GLN A 600 -36.64 -37.93 5.83
C GLN A 600 -36.11 -37.44 4.47
N VAL A 601 -34.99 -36.74 4.47
CA VAL A 601 -34.18 -36.50 3.30
C VAL A 601 -32.87 -37.28 3.43
N LEU A 602 -32.56 -38.02 2.37
CA LEU A 602 -31.33 -38.80 2.24
C LEU A 602 -30.33 -38.07 1.34
N ILE A 603 -29.10 -37.91 1.84
CA ILE A 603 -27.99 -37.39 1.05
C ILE A 603 -26.89 -38.44 1.03
N LEU A 604 -26.49 -38.87 -0.15
CA LEU A 604 -25.41 -39.82 -0.36
C LEU A 604 -24.23 -39.12 -1.04
N VAL A 605 -23.04 -39.22 -0.46
CA VAL A 605 -21.78 -38.83 -1.10
C VAL A 605 -21.05 -40.12 -1.46
N ILE A 606 -20.92 -40.41 -2.73
CA ILE A 606 -20.43 -41.69 -3.26
C ILE A 606 -19.15 -41.44 -4.03
N ASP A 607 -18.06 -42.08 -3.65
CA ASP A 607 -16.83 -42.06 -4.43
C ASP A 607 -16.49 -43.49 -4.96
N ASN A 608 -15.72 -43.54 -6.04
CA ASN A 608 -15.23 -44.78 -6.63
C ASN A 608 -13.77 -45.06 -6.28
N GLY A 609 -13.28 -44.55 -5.15
CA GLY A 609 -11.89 -44.70 -4.72
C GLY A 609 -11.58 -46.05 -4.06
N LYS A 610 -10.48 -46.08 -3.31
CA LYS A 610 -9.94 -47.32 -2.69
C LYS A 610 -10.71 -47.87 -1.49
N GLY A 611 -11.69 -47.10 -0.96
CA GLY A 611 -12.47 -47.52 0.22
C GLY A 611 -11.68 -47.41 1.54
N PHE A 612 -12.35 -47.81 2.65
CA PHE A 612 -11.72 -47.96 3.95
C PHE A 612 -11.17 -49.38 4.14
N HIS A 613 -10.00 -49.52 4.75
CA HIS A 613 -9.49 -50.85 5.16
C HIS A 613 -10.30 -51.37 6.36
N ALA A 614 -10.91 -52.54 6.22
CA ALA A 614 -11.82 -53.14 7.18
C ALA A 614 -11.21 -53.37 8.60
N ASN A 615 -9.90 -53.36 8.76
CA ASN A 615 -9.19 -53.71 10.01
C ASN A 615 -8.62 -52.52 10.79
N LYS A 616 -8.86 -51.25 10.39
CA LYS A 616 -8.52 -50.08 11.18
C LYS A 616 -9.81 -49.29 11.46
N PRO A 617 -10.20 -49.12 12.74
CA PRO A 617 -11.28 -48.20 13.03
C PRO A 617 -10.92 -46.83 12.44
N ALA A 618 -11.87 -46.22 11.71
CA ALA A 618 -11.70 -44.92 11.11
C ALA A 618 -11.54 -43.86 12.24
N GLN A 619 -10.31 -43.68 12.71
CA GLN A 619 -9.92 -42.72 13.74
C GLN A 619 -9.32 -41.46 13.09
N GLY A 620 -10.07 -40.80 12.22
CA GLY A 620 -9.69 -39.48 11.72
C GLY A 620 -10.54 -38.41 12.41
N PHE A 621 -9.91 -37.31 12.82
CA PHE A 621 -10.63 -36.16 13.38
C PHE A 621 -11.79 -35.69 12.49
N GLY A 622 -11.67 -35.78 11.16
CA GLY A 622 -12.72 -35.42 10.22
C GLY A 622 -13.97 -36.28 10.31
N LEU A 623 -13.82 -37.57 10.57
CA LEU A 623 -14.96 -38.49 10.70
C LEU A 623 -15.76 -38.23 11.98
N VAL A 624 -15.05 -37.93 13.07
CA VAL A 624 -15.67 -37.56 14.36
C VAL A 624 -16.40 -36.23 14.24
N ASP A 625 -15.77 -35.22 13.59
CA ASP A 625 -16.34 -33.90 13.36
C ASP A 625 -17.63 -33.98 12.51
N MET A 626 -17.63 -34.79 11.45
CA MET A 626 -18.83 -34.99 10.62
C MET A 626 -19.97 -35.61 11.40
N LYS A 627 -19.69 -36.59 12.25
CA LYS A 627 -20.71 -37.22 13.09
C LYS A 627 -21.26 -36.28 14.15
N GLU A 628 -20.36 -35.54 14.79
CA GLU A 628 -20.77 -34.53 15.77
C GLU A 628 -21.62 -33.43 15.14
N ARG A 629 -21.26 -32.94 13.94
CA ARG A 629 -22.04 -31.96 13.21
C ARG A 629 -23.42 -32.49 12.81
N ALA A 630 -23.51 -33.76 12.43
CA ALA A 630 -24.79 -34.39 12.12
C ALA A 630 -25.70 -34.46 13.37
N GLU A 631 -25.15 -34.90 14.51
CA GLU A 631 -25.88 -34.92 15.78
C GLU A 631 -26.39 -33.53 16.16
N LEU A 632 -25.62 -32.47 15.96
CA LEU A 632 -26.04 -31.08 16.26
C LEU A 632 -27.28 -30.63 15.49
N ILE A 633 -27.47 -31.16 14.28
CA ILE A 633 -28.62 -30.83 13.43
C ILE A 633 -29.74 -31.90 13.51
N GLY A 634 -29.59 -32.90 14.39
CA GLY A 634 -30.52 -34.02 14.49
C GLY A 634 -30.51 -34.96 13.31
N ALA A 635 -29.43 -34.93 12.49
CA ALA A 635 -29.21 -35.85 11.39
C ALA A 635 -28.36 -37.03 11.86
N SER A 636 -28.37 -38.10 11.08
CA SER A 636 -27.46 -39.24 11.27
C SER A 636 -26.47 -39.33 10.12
N VAL A 637 -25.24 -39.74 10.43
CA VAL A 637 -24.20 -40.00 9.44
C VAL A 637 -23.67 -41.41 9.59
N GLN A 638 -23.71 -42.16 8.49
CA GLN A 638 -23.18 -43.52 8.42
C GLN A 638 -22.24 -43.68 7.23
N TYR A 639 -21.21 -44.52 7.41
CA TYR A 639 -20.29 -44.88 6.36
C TYR A 639 -20.59 -46.30 5.91
N LEU A 640 -20.97 -46.44 4.66
CA LEU A 640 -21.26 -47.72 4.06
C LEU A 640 -20.08 -48.12 3.16
N ASN A 641 -19.37 -49.19 3.54
CA ASN A 641 -18.48 -49.88 2.62
C ASN A 641 -19.36 -50.74 1.72
N LYS A 642 -19.44 -50.45 0.44
CA LYS A 642 -20.14 -51.18 -0.61
C LYS A 642 -21.62 -50.92 -0.82
N LEU A 643 -21.92 -49.99 -1.67
CA LEU A 643 -23.06 -50.12 -2.60
C LEU A 643 -22.58 -50.49 -4.03
N ARG A 644 -21.30 -50.36 -4.33
CA ARG A 644 -20.60 -50.83 -5.54
C ARG A 644 -19.18 -51.22 -5.17
N ASP A 645 -18.64 -52.30 -5.64
CA ASP A 645 -17.42 -52.99 -5.25
C ASP A 645 -16.14 -52.20 -4.93
N THR A 646 -16.10 -50.92 -5.16
CA THR A 646 -14.98 -50.00 -4.86
C THR A 646 -15.51 -48.62 -4.39
N GLY A 647 -14.86 -48.02 -3.37
CA GLY A 647 -15.16 -46.67 -2.87
C GLY A 647 -15.85 -46.63 -1.51
N VAL A 648 -16.20 -45.43 -1.08
CA VAL A 648 -16.94 -45.15 0.15
C VAL A 648 -18.27 -44.46 -0.20
N THR A 649 -19.32 -44.83 0.53
CA THR A 649 -20.57 -44.06 0.52
C THR A 649 -20.78 -43.48 1.91
N LEU A 650 -20.84 -42.15 1.98
CA LEU A 650 -21.28 -41.46 3.17
C LEU A 650 -22.79 -41.21 3.01
N GLU A 651 -23.54 -41.78 3.95
CA GLU A 651 -24.99 -41.57 4.05
C GLU A 651 -25.30 -40.56 5.15
N ILE A 652 -26.04 -39.52 4.80
CA ILE A 652 -26.55 -38.50 5.72
C ILE A 652 -28.06 -38.53 5.64
N THR A 653 -28.70 -38.80 6.78
CA THR A 653 -30.17 -38.84 6.89
C THR A 653 -30.65 -37.72 7.75
N ILE A 654 -31.55 -36.89 7.21
CA ILE A 654 -32.13 -35.72 7.89
C ILE A 654 -33.62 -35.98 8.10
N PRO A 655 -34.12 -36.05 9.34
CA PRO A 655 -35.56 -36.19 9.62
C PRO A 655 -36.34 -35.01 9.06
N GLU A 656 -37.58 -35.27 8.62
CA GLU A 656 -38.45 -34.24 8.01
C GLU A 656 -38.83 -33.12 8.97
N ASP A 657 -38.89 -33.40 10.28
CA ASP A 657 -39.15 -32.39 11.32
C ASP A 657 -38.02 -31.36 11.50
N LYS A 658 -36.85 -31.61 10.91
CA LYS A 658 -35.70 -30.68 10.89
C LYS A 658 -35.62 -29.82 9.63
N ILE A 659 -36.57 -30.00 8.71
CA ILE A 659 -36.59 -29.32 7.42
C ILE A 659 -37.63 -28.19 7.44
N GLU A 660 -37.20 -26.95 7.16
CA GLU A 660 -38.09 -25.80 7.11
C GLU A 660 -38.94 -25.76 5.83
N SER A 661 -38.35 -26.07 4.71
CA SER A 661 -39.07 -26.17 3.44
C SER A 661 -38.34 -27.06 2.42
N ILE A 662 -39.14 -27.80 1.66
CA ILE A 662 -38.68 -28.63 0.57
C ILE A 662 -39.58 -28.39 -0.65
N ALA A 663 -38.98 -28.29 -1.83
CA ALA A 663 -39.73 -28.16 -3.06
C ALA A 663 -39.17 -29.11 -4.13
N ASP A 664 -40.06 -29.80 -4.79
CA ASP A 664 -39.72 -30.65 -5.93
C ASP A 664 -39.47 -29.79 -7.17
N GLY A 665 -38.54 -30.23 -7.99
CA GLY A 665 -38.15 -29.57 -9.24
C GLY A 665 -38.11 -30.58 -10.41
N LYS A 666 -37.64 -30.12 -11.56
CA LYS A 666 -37.23 -31.06 -12.63
C LYS A 666 -35.93 -31.71 -12.20
N GLU A 667 -35.74 -32.98 -12.55
CA GLU A 667 -34.50 -33.69 -12.26
C GLU A 667 -33.29 -32.87 -12.74
N LEU A 668 -32.50 -32.46 -11.78
CA LEU A 668 -31.30 -31.67 -12.00
C LEU A 668 -30.09 -32.64 -12.01
N GLU A 669 -29.46 -32.72 -13.14
CA GLU A 669 -28.21 -33.45 -13.30
C GLU A 669 -27.12 -32.47 -13.75
N VAL A 670 -26.28 -32.06 -12.82
CA VAL A 670 -25.17 -31.14 -13.08
C VAL A 670 -23.88 -31.91 -13.10
N MET A 671 -23.21 -31.93 -14.25
CA MET A 671 -21.87 -32.46 -14.39
C MET A 671 -20.86 -31.30 -14.36
N SER A 672 -19.91 -31.34 -13.46
CA SER A 672 -18.77 -30.43 -13.40
C SER A 672 -17.53 -31.18 -13.92
N GLY A 673 -16.97 -30.68 -15.00
CA GLY A 673 -15.84 -31.23 -15.74
C GLY A 673 -16.11 -31.22 -17.23
N ARG A 674 -15.47 -30.32 -17.98
CA ARG A 674 -15.55 -30.32 -19.46
C ARG A 674 -15.00 -31.67 -19.99
N VAL A 675 -15.79 -32.39 -20.68
CA VAL A 675 -15.32 -33.41 -21.64
C VAL A 675 -14.51 -32.65 -22.69
N GLY A 676 -13.22 -32.99 -22.82
CA GLY A 676 -12.18 -32.39 -23.64
C GLY A 676 -12.48 -32.26 -25.12
#